data_0b9cdfeb06c0152948098be9289561af
#
_entry.id   0b9cdfeb06c0152948098be9289561af
#
_cell.length_a   1.000
_cell.length_b   1.000
_cell.length_c   1.000
_cell.angle_alpha   90.00
_cell.angle_beta   90.00
_cell.angle_gamma   90.00
#
_symmetry.space_group_name_H-M   'P 1'
#
loop_
_entity.id
_entity.type
_entity.pdbx_description
1 polymer ?
#
loop_
_entity_poly.entity_id
_entity_poly.type
_entity_poly.pdbx_seq_one_letter_code
_entity_poly.pdbx_strand_id
1 'polypeptide(L)'
;MPQPSLNGNSLHDLGYKIFLDRYAQKDMTRASLSVGDTVIVVIDSKTGQREVGAITALDLPLVTIQLLDGEVVERDLQHVDKPIETEPEEMMGRVARGVAAAEQSAAKRAEWTDKFRWLLDGWKFVPGGRILTAAGTDQDLTYYNCYVIPSPQDSRDGIMKTLSQMTEIMSRGGGVGINLSTLRPRHAYVQGVNGRSSGAVSWGALYSFVTGLIEQGGSRRGALMLILNDWHPDIFNFINSKREAGKITNANISVGISDRLMAAVKADADWELVFPDTRDPEYDDLWDGDLAAWVDSGRKVIPHKTVKARELWEAIIESAWASAEPGVWFNEYSNHMANSSYFNPLIATNPCGEQPLGAFSVCNLGAVNLACFYDDARHDVDWDGLRRAVAYATRFLDNVIDTTPYFFAENERVQKSERRVGLGTMGIAELMLKLGIRYGNDESVAFIDKVYKLIAVTAYETSSDLAREKGAFPEFAAEPFLASGYMRGMPKALRNKVQRDGMRNVTLLTQAPTGTTGTMVNTSTGIEPFFSWVYFRKSRLGLHEEQVPIVKQWREANPAADELPDYFVTAMDLSPAEHVKVQAAFQRWIDSAISKTCNVPNDYSVEQVSELYQYMYELGCKGGTIYRDGSRDEQVLMLKGDERAESEMAELKKTAAAEPATTPHRVYPRPDKLRGTTVATLTPFGKAYITINRDEDNNPFEVFVAIGKAGSDIQADAESLGRMLSLLLRTTAPPNRREMLKLIIEQLQDIGGARPIGFGSKRVLSLPDAVARVLQNEFSIDEPMKQLGLPIATTTWVEQSADGAAPESDAAISGADMCPECNMITLVRAEGCRKCFYCGYSEC
;
A
#
# COMPACT_ATOMS: atom_id res chain seq x y z
N MET A 1 -21.60 26.78 9.45
CA MET A 1 -20.25 26.50 8.89
C MET A 1 -19.30 27.56 9.39
N PRO A 2 -18.14 27.24 9.93
CA PRO A 2 -17.13 28.26 10.18
C PRO A 2 -16.75 28.90 8.84
N GLN A 3 -16.74 30.21 8.76
CA GLN A 3 -16.25 30.92 7.57
C GLN A 3 -14.76 30.60 7.41
N PRO A 4 -14.23 30.45 6.18
CA PRO A 4 -12.82 30.19 5.97
C PRO A 4 -11.97 31.28 6.65
N SER A 5 -11.03 30.85 7.48
CA SER A 5 -10.12 31.78 8.17
C SER A 5 -9.34 32.59 7.14
N LEU A 6 -9.26 33.90 7.33
CA LEU A 6 -8.58 34.85 6.43
C LEU A 6 -7.04 34.68 6.39
N ASN A 7 -6.50 33.60 6.99
CA ASN A 7 -5.07 33.45 7.31
C ASN A 7 -4.27 32.51 6.39
N GLY A 8 -4.73 32.16 5.19
CA GLY A 8 -3.97 31.30 4.26
C GLY A 8 -3.81 29.81 4.67
N ASN A 9 -4.38 29.40 5.81
CA ASN A 9 -4.39 28.02 6.30
C ASN A 9 -5.67 27.26 5.94
N SER A 10 -6.62 27.91 5.25
CA SER A 10 -7.89 27.31 4.87
C SER A 10 -7.66 26.10 3.95
N LEU A 11 -8.45 25.05 4.17
CA LEU A 11 -8.45 23.84 3.37
C LEU A 11 -9.73 23.78 2.53
N HIS A 12 -9.65 23.17 1.35
CA HIS A 12 -10.83 22.82 0.59
C HIS A 12 -11.57 21.65 1.26
N ASP A 13 -12.79 21.33 0.83
CA ASP A 13 -13.67 20.37 1.50
C ASP A 13 -13.02 19.01 1.75
N LEU A 14 -12.43 18.39 0.72
CA LEU A 14 -11.72 17.13 0.89
C LEU A 14 -10.48 17.29 1.80
N GLY A 15 -9.75 18.40 1.67
CA GLY A 15 -8.61 18.71 2.54
C GLY A 15 -8.99 18.80 4.00
N TYR A 16 -10.12 19.44 4.30
CA TYR A 16 -10.66 19.55 5.65
C TYR A 16 -11.11 18.18 6.21
N LYS A 17 -11.80 17.38 5.40
CA LYS A 17 -12.15 16.00 5.77
C LYS A 17 -10.89 15.16 6.08
N ILE A 18 -9.84 15.28 5.27
CA ILE A 18 -8.55 14.60 5.49
C ILE A 18 -7.89 15.08 6.79
N PHE A 19 -7.88 16.38 7.05
CA PHE A 19 -7.32 16.95 8.27
C PHE A 19 -8.01 16.37 9.51
N LEU A 20 -9.34 16.45 9.58
CA LEU A 20 -10.12 15.95 10.71
C LEU A 20 -9.98 14.43 10.88
N ASP A 21 -10.12 13.66 9.78
CA ASP A 21 -10.08 12.20 9.87
C ASP A 21 -8.69 11.66 10.25
N ARG A 22 -7.60 12.28 9.79
CA ARG A 22 -6.27 11.68 9.87
C ARG A 22 -5.30 12.36 10.81
N TYR A 23 -5.41 13.67 11.05
CA TYR A 23 -4.35 14.45 11.69
C TYR A 23 -4.81 15.19 12.95
N ALA A 24 -6.06 15.60 13.02
CA ALA A 24 -6.67 16.22 14.19
C ALA A 24 -6.69 15.24 15.37
N GLN A 25 -6.40 15.76 16.56
CA GLN A 25 -6.62 15.01 17.80
C GLN A 25 -8.10 14.75 18.02
N LYS A 26 -8.43 13.59 18.59
CA LYS A 26 -9.81 13.14 18.84
C LYS A 26 -10.03 12.76 20.28
N ASP A 27 -11.22 13.07 20.80
CA ASP A 27 -11.71 12.53 22.08
C ASP A 27 -12.32 11.13 21.82
N MET A 28 -11.50 10.10 22.06
CA MET A 28 -11.94 8.71 21.89
C MET A 28 -12.84 8.24 23.04
N THR A 29 -12.95 9.00 24.14
CA THR A 29 -13.85 8.66 25.26
C THR A 29 -15.30 8.94 24.93
N ARG A 30 -15.56 9.83 23.97
CA ARG A 30 -16.91 10.27 23.54
C ARG A 30 -17.75 10.85 24.69
N ALA A 31 -17.11 11.15 25.82
CA ALA A 31 -17.79 11.60 27.03
C ALA A 31 -18.31 13.04 26.94
N SER A 32 -17.80 13.82 25.99
CA SER A 32 -18.06 15.28 25.88
C SER A 32 -18.88 15.66 24.63
N LEU A 33 -19.65 14.72 24.05
CA LEU A 33 -20.45 15.02 22.86
C LEU A 33 -21.61 15.97 23.18
N SER A 34 -21.82 16.95 22.31
CA SER A 34 -22.88 17.95 22.43
C SER A 34 -23.49 18.24 21.04
N VAL A 35 -24.75 18.66 21.02
CA VAL A 35 -25.38 19.18 19.80
C VAL A 35 -24.60 20.38 19.27
N GLY A 36 -24.29 20.39 18.00
CA GLY A 36 -23.45 21.38 17.33
C GLY A 36 -21.99 21.00 17.17
N ASP A 37 -21.53 19.90 17.84
CA ASP A 37 -20.16 19.41 17.69
C ASP A 37 -19.89 18.92 16.26
N THR A 38 -18.73 19.26 15.70
CA THR A 38 -18.20 18.65 14.50
C THR A 38 -17.71 17.25 14.82
N VAL A 39 -18.12 16.25 14.02
CA VAL A 39 -17.76 14.85 14.21
C VAL A 39 -17.41 14.18 12.90
N ILE A 40 -16.67 13.08 13.02
CA ILE A 40 -16.40 12.13 11.93
C ILE A 40 -17.23 10.89 12.19
N VAL A 41 -18.00 10.48 11.20
CA VAL A 41 -18.95 9.38 11.33
C VAL A 41 -18.71 8.31 10.27
N VAL A 42 -18.84 7.04 10.65
CA VAL A 42 -18.81 5.91 9.71
C VAL A 42 -20.19 5.85 9.03
N ILE A 43 -20.23 6.10 7.72
CA ILE A 43 -21.46 6.07 6.93
C ILE A 43 -21.73 4.68 6.34
N ASP A 44 -20.69 3.92 6.02
CA ASP A 44 -20.78 2.53 5.57
C ASP A 44 -19.85 1.65 6.39
N SER A 45 -20.41 0.74 7.17
CA SER A 45 -19.66 -0.19 8.03
C SER A 45 -18.94 -1.30 7.25
N LYS A 46 -19.35 -1.59 6.01
CA LYS A 46 -18.74 -2.63 5.16
C LYS A 46 -17.44 -2.13 4.52
N THR A 47 -17.48 -0.94 3.97
CA THR A 47 -16.32 -0.30 3.34
C THR A 47 -15.47 0.49 4.34
N GLY A 48 -16.02 0.80 5.51
CA GLY A 48 -15.42 1.69 6.49
C GLY A 48 -15.41 3.16 6.02
N GLN A 49 -16.29 3.53 5.07
CA GLN A 49 -16.39 4.88 4.57
C GLN A 49 -16.83 5.84 5.68
N ARG A 50 -16.16 7.01 5.73
CA ARG A 50 -16.34 8.04 6.77
C ARG A 50 -16.67 9.39 6.14
N GLU A 51 -17.48 10.15 6.85
CA GLU A 51 -17.84 11.52 6.49
C GLU A 51 -17.75 12.45 7.70
N VAL A 52 -17.72 13.75 7.41
CA VAL A 52 -17.72 14.80 8.42
C VAL A 52 -19.10 15.42 8.49
N GLY A 53 -19.57 15.70 9.70
CA GLY A 53 -20.86 16.35 9.91
C GLY A 53 -20.95 17.04 11.27
N ALA A 54 -22.10 17.63 11.56
CA ALA A 54 -22.40 18.25 12.84
C ALA A 54 -23.54 17.49 13.54
N ILE A 55 -23.42 17.31 14.85
CA ILE A 55 -24.46 16.68 15.66
C ILE A 55 -25.67 17.58 15.73
N THR A 56 -26.84 17.07 15.34
CA THR A 56 -28.12 17.80 15.42
C THR A 56 -29.02 17.32 16.55
N ALA A 57 -28.89 16.02 16.95
CA ALA A 57 -29.59 15.48 18.11
C ALA A 57 -28.78 14.36 18.77
N LEU A 58 -28.96 14.18 20.09
CA LEU A 58 -28.34 13.13 20.90
C LEU A 58 -29.46 12.38 21.64
N ASP A 59 -29.72 11.13 21.24
CA ASP A 59 -30.61 10.19 21.91
C ASP A 59 -29.84 8.87 22.11
N LEU A 60 -28.91 8.91 23.07
CA LEU A 60 -27.91 7.84 23.29
C LEU A 60 -28.57 6.46 23.44
N PRO A 61 -28.07 5.41 22.75
CA PRO A 61 -26.78 5.39 22.04
C PRO A 61 -26.78 5.94 20.60
N LEU A 62 -27.87 6.49 20.12
CA LEU A 62 -27.99 7.03 18.75
C LEU A 62 -27.63 8.52 18.72
N VAL A 63 -26.94 8.90 17.66
CA VAL A 63 -26.49 10.26 17.37
C VAL A 63 -27.00 10.64 15.98
N THR A 64 -27.78 11.73 15.89
CA THR A 64 -28.23 12.29 14.61
C THR A 64 -27.23 13.33 14.15
N ILE A 65 -26.75 13.20 12.93
CA ILE A 65 -25.65 13.99 12.37
C ILE A 65 -26.08 14.52 11.01
N GLN A 66 -25.93 15.81 10.79
CA GLN A 66 -26.06 16.44 9.49
C GLN A 66 -24.65 16.48 8.84
N LEU A 67 -24.50 15.80 7.71
CA LEU A 67 -23.28 15.77 6.92
C LEU A 67 -23.02 17.11 6.20
N LEU A 68 -21.81 17.31 5.68
CA LEU A 68 -21.43 18.55 4.98
C LEU A 68 -22.23 18.79 3.70
N ASP A 69 -22.71 17.74 3.03
CA ASP A 69 -23.57 17.79 1.84
C ASP A 69 -25.05 18.04 2.16
N GLY A 70 -25.39 18.11 3.46
CA GLY A 70 -26.74 18.34 3.97
C GLY A 70 -27.54 17.07 4.26
N GLU A 71 -27.02 15.88 3.95
CA GLU A 71 -27.65 14.60 4.32
C GLU A 71 -27.70 14.47 5.85
N VAL A 72 -28.78 13.88 6.38
CA VAL A 72 -28.92 13.59 7.80
C VAL A 72 -28.86 12.10 8.01
N VAL A 73 -27.90 11.67 8.85
CA VAL A 73 -27.70 10.26 9.19
C VAL A 73 -27.84 10.03 10.69
N GLU A 74 -28.38 8.87 11.07
CA GLU A 74 -28.43 8.41 12.46
C GLU A 74 -27.47 7.24 12.63
N ARG A 75 -26.57 7.31 13.60
CA ARG A 75 -25.54 6.30 13.85
C ARG A 75 -25.38 6.02 15.35
N ASP A 76 -24.99 4.79 15.65
CA ASP A 76 -24.57 4.42 17.00
C ASP A 76 -23.31 5.21 17.39
N LEU A 77 -23.23 5.59 18.67
CA LEU A 77 -22.14 6.35 19.28
C LEU A 77 -20.75 5.72 18.99
N GLN A 78 -20.66 4.40 18.91
CA GLN A 78 -19.40 3.70 18.59
C GLN A 78 -18.83 4.05 17.20
N HIS A 79 -19.65 4.53 16.28
CA HIS A 79 -19.29 4.92 14.92
C HIS A 79 -19.02 6.42 14.77
N VAL A 80 -18.99 7.17 15.87
CA VAL A 80 -18.81 8.62 15.89
C VAL A 80 -17.52 8.98 16.62
N ASP A 81 -16.62 9.74 15.98
CA ASP A 81 -15.40 10.26 16.56
C ASP A 81 -15.48 11.79 16.64
N LYS A 82 -15.16 12.37 17.81
CA LYS A 82 -15.13 13.82 18.03
C LYS A 82 -13.71 14.35 17.86
N PRO A 83 -13.39 15.17 16.84
CA PRO A 83 -12.15 15.95 16.82
C PRO A 83 -12.12 16.94 17.98
N ILE A 84 -10.96 17.05 18.64
CA ILE A 84 -10.67 18.10 19.62
C ILE A 84 -10.07 19.31 18.90
N GLU A 85 -9.29 19.06 17.85
CA GLU A 85 -8.76 20.08 16.96
C GLU A 85 -9.70 20.17 15.75
N THR A 86 -10.34 21.33 15.58
CA THR A 86 -11.26 21.61 14.47
C THR A 86 -10.69 22.58 13.45
N GLU A 87 -9.63 23.31 13.84
CA GLU A 87 -8.93 24.26 12.98
C GLU A 87 -7.47 23.82 12.75
N PRO A 88 -6.92 23.90 11.52
CA PRO A 88 -5.54 23.54 11.22
C PRO A 88 -4.51 24.23 12.10
N GLU A 89 -4.77 25.47 12.52
CA GLU A 89 -3.92 26.28 13.39
C GLU A 89 -3.67 25.64 14.75
N GLU A 90 -4.64 24.93 15.30
CA GLU A 90 -4.53 24.23 16.58
C GLU A 90 -3.52 23.10 16.49
N MET A 91 -3.64 22.27 15.44
CA MET A 91 -2.68 21.22 15.12
C MET A 91 -1.28 21.79 14.85
N MET A 92 -1.17 22.84 14.02
CA MET A 92 0.11 23.46 13.71
C MET A 92 0.79 24.01 14.97
N GLY A 93 0.01 24.62 15.89
CA GLY A 93 0.49 25.11 17.18
C GLY A 93 0.99 23.97 18.08
N ARG A 94 0.26 22.85 18.14
CA ARG A 94 0.66 21.66 18.89
C ARG A 94 1.96 21.08 18.34
N VAL A 95 2.01 20.85 17.04
CA VAL A 95 3.19 20.26 16.34
C VAL A 95 4.42 21.15 16.52
N ALA A 96 4.29 22.49 16.35
CA ALA A 96 5.40 23.41 16.50
C ALA A 96 5.98 23.36 17.93
N ARG A 97 5.12 23.39 18.96
CA ARG A 97 5.55 23.28 20.37
C ARG A 97 6.17 21.91 20.67
N GLY A 98 5.53 20.83 20.19
CA GLY A 98 6.00 19.46 20.41
C GLY A 98 7.40 19.22 19.87
N VAL A 99 7.68 19.68 18.64
CA VAL A 99 9.01 19.53 18.02
C VAL A 99 10.05 20.50 18.58
N ALA A 100 9.64 21.73 18.96
CA ALA A 100 10.55 22.68 19.61
C ALA A 100 10.97 22.24 21.02
N ALA A 101 10.29 21.27 21.63
CA ALA A 101 10.63 20.73 22.94
C ALA A 101 12.05 20.14 23.00
N ALA A 102 12.62 19.68 21.87
CA ALA A 102 14.00 19.23 21.76
C ALA A 102 15.06 20.31 21.96
N GLU A 103 14.68 21.59 21.97
CA GLU A 103 15.63 22.70 22.16
C GLU A 103 16.04 22.84 23.63
N GLN A 104 17.33 23.16 23.85
CA GLN A 104 17.99 23.04 25.15
C GLN A 104 17.47 23.99 26.22
N SER A 105 17.04 25.21 25.85
CA SER A 105 16.60 26.23 26.81
C SER A 105 15.18 26.69 26.54
N ALA A 106 14.50 27.21 27.57
CA ALA A 106 13.16 27.80 27.44
C ALA A 106 13.09 28.91 26.37
N ALA A 107 14.13 29.76 26.32
CA ALA A 107 14.21 30.83 25.33
C ALA A 107 14.34 30.27 23.90
N LYS A 108 15.19 29.25 23.68
CA LYS A 108 15.30 28.58 22.38
C LYS A 108 14.03 27.82 22.02
N ARG A 109 13.36 27.15 22.96
CA ARG A 109 12.07 26.52 22.74
C ARG A 109 11.02 27.52 22.25
N ALA A 110 10.90 28.67 22.89
CA ALA A 110 9.99 29.72 22.44
C ALA A 110 10.35 30.23 21.04
N GLU A 111 11.62 30.60 20.82
CA GLU A 111 12.12 31.08 19.52
C GLU A 111 11.82 30.07 18.39
N TRP A 112 12.11 28.80 18.63
CA TRP A 112 11.90 27.77 17.58
C TRP A 112 10.43 27.36 17.45
N THR A 113 9.60 27.49 18.47
CA THR A 113 8.15 27.36 18.32
C THR A 113 7.62 28.41 17.33
N ASP A 114 8.03 29.66 17.44
CA ASP A 114 7.59 30.73 16.54
C ASP A 114 8.11 30.49 15.09
N LYS A 115 9.38 30.07 14.94
CA LYS A 115 9.96 29.74 13.62
C LYS A 115 9.30 28.52 12.98
N PHE A 116 9.01 27.48 13.75
CA PHE A 116 8.29 26.31 13.27
C PHE A 116 6.83 26.66 12.96
N ARG A 117 6.20 27.54 13.74
CA ARG A 117 4.87 28.03 13.41
C ARG A 117 4.88 28.78 12.07
N TRP A 118 5.82 29.71 11.85
CA TRP A 118 5.99 30.41 10.56
C TRP A 118 6.20 29.41 9.40
N LEU A 119 6.93 28.35 9.64
CA LEU A 119 7.21 27.31 8.63
C LEU A 119 5.93 26.53 8.25
N LEU A 120 5.07 26.22 9.24
CA LEU A 120 3.82 25.49 9.03
C LEU A 120 2.71 26.39 8.47
N ASP A 121 2.66 27.65 8.87
CA ASP A 121 1.65 28.62 8.43
C ASP A 121 1.65 28.80 6.91
N GLY A 122 0.44 28.82 6.33
CA GLY A 122 0.26 28.88 4.87
C GLY A 122 0.75 27.61 4.15
N TRP A 123 0.94 26.55 4.89
CA TRP A 123 1.36 25.26 4.34
C TRP A 123 2.69 25.31 3.56
N LYS A 124 3.60 26.19 3.96
CA LYS A 124 4.94 26.29 3.35
C LYS A 124 5.76 25.01 3.50
N PHE A 125 5.50 24.29 4.58
CA PHE A 125 6.06 22.97 4.88
C PHE A 125 5.01 22.07 5.50
N VAL A 126 4.89 20.86 5.01
CA VAL A 126 3.96 19.87 5.53
C VAL A 126 4.77 18.69 6.05
N PRO A 127 4.85 18.50 7.38
CA PRO A 127 5.48 17.32 7.97
C PRO A 127 4.80 16.03 7.53
N GLY A 128 5.50 14.93 7.62
CA GLY A 128 4.93 13.61 7.41
C GLY A 128 3.71 13.36 8.29
N GLY A 129 2.72 12.64 7.77
CA GLY A 129 1.44 12.47 8.47
C GLY A 129 1.57 11.96 9.90
N ARG A 130 2.60 11.17 10.22
CA ARG A 130 2.85 10.68 11.59
C ARG A 130 3.25 11.81 12.54
N ILE A 131 4.03 12.76 12.07
CA ILE A 131 4.40 13.95 12.84
C ILE A 131 3.17 14.82 13.10
N LEU A 132 2.34 15.04 12.05
CA LEU A 132 1.09 15.81 12.19
C LEU A 132 0.16 15.19 13.22
N THR A 133 0.00 13.85 13.22
CA THR A 133 -0.88 13.13 14.15
C THR A 133 -0.34 13.15 15.58
N ALA A 134 0.95 12.85 15.78
CA ALA A 134 1.45 12.46 17.10
C ALA A 134 2.32 13.49 17.80
N ALA A 135 2.98 14.44 17.07
CA ALA A 135 3.87 15.38 17.72
C ALA A 135 3.13 16.31 18.69
N GLY A 136 3.63 16.39 19.91
CA GLY A 136 3.04 17.18 20.99
C GLY A 136 1.79 16.56 21.62
N THR A 137 1.59 15.26 21.47
CA THR A 137 0.55 14.47 22.13
C THR A 137 1.16 13.45 23.11
N ASP A 138 0.34 12.85 23.96
CA ASP A 138 0.72 11.75 24.87
C ASP A 138 0.53 10.36 24.23
N GLN A 139 0.30 10.28 22.90
CA GLN A 139 0.07 9.03 22.21
C GLN A 139 1.40 8.28 21.99
N ASP A 140 1.39 6.98 22.25
CA ASP A 140 2.55 6.10 22.00
C ASP A 140 2.63 5.69 20.51
N LEU A 141 2.77 6.69 19.63
CA LEU A 141 2.90 6.56 18.18
C LEU A 141 4.27 7.02 17.71
N THR A 142 4.85 6.31 16.77
CA THR A 142 6.08 6.76 16.11
C THR A 142 5.85 7.98 15.22
N TYR A 143 6.85 8.87 15.15
CA TYR A 143 6.86 9.97 14.17
C TYR A 143 7.50 9.56 12.83
N TYR A 144 8.04 8.33 12.75
CA TYR A 144 8.66 7.81 11.56
C TYR A 144 7.65 7.11 10.65
N ASN A 145 7.77 7.37 9.35
CA ASN A 145 6.97 6.70 8.31
C ASN A 145 7.68 5.46 7.75
N CYS A 146 9.03 5.49 7.73
CA CYS A 146 9.84 4.56 6.96
C CYS A 146 10.80 3.81 7.89
N TYR A 147 10.76 2.48 7.81
CA TYR A 147 11.63 1.56 8.55
C TYR A 147 12.22 0.54 7.59
N VAL A 148 13.47 0.17 7.82
CA VAL A 148 14.05 -1.08 7.33
C VAL A 148 14.55 -1.85 8.52
N ILE A 149 14.08 -3.08 8.67
CA ILE A 149 14.56 -4.00 9.70
C ILE A 149 15.61 -4.94 9.11
N PRO A 150 16.49 -5.54 9.92
CA PRO A 150 17.45 -6.50 9.41
C PRO A 150 16.79 -7.57 8.54
N SER A 151 17.50 -8.00 7.51
CA SER A 151 17.10 -9.19 6.77
C SER A 151 16.88 -10.36 7.74
N PRO A 152 15.86 -11.21 7.54
CA PRO A 152 15.58 -12.31 8.46
C PRO A 152 16.78 -13.28 8.50
N GLN A 153 17.27 -13.61 9.68
CA GLN A 153 18.24 -14.69 9.82
C GLN A 153 17.65 -15.98 9.24
N ASP A 154 18.45 -16.79 8.54
CA ASP A 154 18.00 -18.01 7.86
C ASP A 154 17.69 -19.16 8.84
N SER A 155 16.79 -18.88 9.76
CA SER A 155 16.28 -19.81 10.78
C SER A 155 14.80 -19.52 11.06
N ARG A 156 14.07 -20.49 11.61
CA ARG A 156 12.67 -20.28 12.00
C ARG A 156 12.54 -19.16 13.03
N ASP A 157 13.43 -19.10 14.00
CA ASP A 157 13.42 -18.05 15.02
C ASP A 157 13.70 -16.67 14.41
N GLY A 158 14.67 -16.56 13.48
CA GLY A 158 14.99 -15.32 12.78
C GLY A 158 13.81 -14.83 11.93
N ILE A 159 13.16 -15.73 11.19
CA ILE A 159 11.98 -15.42 10.38
C ILE A 159 10.83 -14.93 11.27
N MET A 160 10.55 -15.61 12.39
CA MET A 160 9.48 -15.23 13.32
C MET A 160 9.82 -13.96 14.10
N LYS A 161 11.09 -13.72 14.43
CA LYS A 161 11.54 -12.46 15.02
C LYS A 161 11.29 -11.28 14.08
N THR A 162 11.63 -11.42 12.80
CA THR A 162 11.34 -10.42 11.76
C THR A 162 9.84 -10.16 11.63
N LEU A 163 9.01 -11.22 11.66
CA LEU A 163 7.54 -11.08 11.65
C LEU A 163 7.04 -10.29 12.86
N SER A 164 7.53 -10.59 14.06
CA SER A 164 7.15 -9.88 15.30
C SER A 164 7.56 -8.40 15.23
N GLN A 165 8.78 -8.09 14.82
CA GLN A 165 9.27 -6.72 14.67
C GLN A 165 8.46 -5.92 13.64
N MET A 166 8.18 -6.54 12.48
CA MET A 166 7.36 -5.94 11.44
C MET A 166 5.96 -5.60 11.96
N THR A 167 5.33 -6.53 12.67
CA THR A 167 3.99 -6.38 13.24
C THR A 167 3.94 -5.22 14.23
N GLU A 168 4.90 -5.13 15.12
CA GLU A 168 5.01 -4.07 16.13
C GLU A 168 5.19 -2.69 15.50
N ILE A 169 6.04 -2.58 14.49
CA ILE A 169 6.25 -1.32 13.76
C ILE A 169 4.97 -0.89 13.04
N MET A 170 4.32 -1.82 12.34
CA MET A 170 3.11 -1.51 11.56
C MET A 170 1.94 -1.11 12.44
N SER A 171 1.74 -1.78 13.59
CA SER A 171 0.66 -1.42 14.52
C SER A 171 0.79 0.01 15.06
N ARG A 172 2.02 0.54 15.15
CA ARG A 172 2.31 1.94 15.56
C ARG A 172 2.43 2.91 14.38
N GLY A 173 2.17 2.42 13.17
CA GLY A 173 2.00 3.25 11.99
C GLY A 173 3.19 3.37 11.05
N GLY A 174 4.29 2.65 11.29
CA GLY A 174 5.43 2.60 10.38
C GLY A 174 5.22 1.68 9.17
N GLY A 175 5.74 2.05 8.01
CA GLY A 175 5.90 1.16 6.86
C GLY A 175 7.26 0.46 6.92
N VAL A 176 7.32 -0.82 6.53
CA VAL A 176 8.51 -1.66 6.72
C VAL A 176 9.07 -2.16 5.39
N GLY A 177 10.38 -2.14 5.25
CA GLY A 177 11.12 -2.80 4.18
C GLY A 177 11.92 -3.99 4.71
N ILE A 178 11.91 -5.10 3.98
CA ILE A 178 12.62 -6.34 4.32
C ILE A 178 13.29 -6.90 3.06
N ASN A 179 14.58 -7.20 3.16
CA ASN A 179 15.29 -7.94 2.12
C ASN A 179 15.30 -9.43 2.50
N LEU A 180 14.78 -10.26 1.62
CA LEU A 180 14.64 -11.71 1.81
C LEU A 180 15.85 -12.52 1.36
N SER A 181 16.89 -11.88 0.82
CA SER A 181 18.01 -12.57 0.16
C SER A 181 18.91 -13.37 1.12
N THR A 182 18.73 -13.18 2.43
CA THR A 182 19.38 -14.03 3.45
C THR A 182 18.82 -15.43 3.54
N LEU A 183 17.55 -15.64 3.13
CA LEU A 183 16.85 -16.91 3.28
C LEU A 183 17.29 -17.91 2.22
N ARG A 184 17.64 -19.13 2.64
CA ARG A 184 17.98 -20.19 1.70
C ARG A 184 16.89 -20.47 0.69
N PRO A 185 17.25 -20.82 -0.56
CA PRO A 185 16.28 -20.99 -1.64
C PRO A 185 15.37 -22.21 -1.42
N ARG A 186 14.29 -22.22 -2.16
CA ARG A 186 13.34 -23.35 -2.21
C ARG A 186 14.08 -24.65 -2.54
N HIS A 187 13.68 -25.72 -1.85
CA HIS A 187 14.28 -27.06 -1.93
C HIS A 187 15.70 -27.19 -1.37
N ALA A 188 16.32 -26.14 -0.86
CA ALA A 188 17.58 -26.27 -0.14
C ALA A 188 17.43 -27.21 1.07
N TYR A 189 18.45 -28.02 1.34
CA TYR A 189 18.43 -28.97 2.45
C TYR A 189 18.42 -28.28 3.82
N VAL A 190 17.56 -28.78 4.71
CA VAL A 190 17.44 -28.33 6.11
C VAL A 190 17.84 -29.47 7.03
N GLN A 191 19.08 -29.43 7.55
CA GLN A 191 19.68 -30.50 8.33
C GLN A 191 18.87 -30.86 9.58
N GLY A 192 18.36 -29.86 10.33
CA GLY A 192 17.70 -30.08 11.63
C GLY A 192 16.41 -30.91 11.56
N VAL A 193 15.75 -30.95 10.39
CA VAL A 193 14.51 -31.71 10.17
C VAL A 193 14.63 -32.74 9.05
N ASN A 194 15.84 -32.94 8.50
CA ASN A 194 16.10 -33.80 7.33
C ASN A 194 15.09 -33.56 6.19
N GLY A 195 14.83 -32.31 5.91
CA GLY A 195 13.79 -31.87 4.97
C GLY A 195 14.31 -30.82 3.98
N ARG A 196 13.37 -30.12 3.34
CA ARG A 196 13.65 -29.09 2.34
C ARG A 196 13.02 -27.76 2.71
N SER A 197 13.71 -26.67 2.34
CA SER A 197 13.22 -25.30 2.53
C SER A 197 12.03 -25.00 1.60
N SER A 198 11.05 -24.24 2.10
CA SER A 198 9.96 -23.66 1.31
C SER A 198 10.39 -22.45 0.47
N GLY A 199 11.57 -21.89 0.76
CA GLY A 199 12.16 -20.77 0.02
C GLY A 199 11.73 -19.38 0.48
N ALA A 200 12.46 -18.36 0.01
CA ALA A 200 12.28 -16.96 0.40
C ALA A 200 10.88 -16.43 0.08
N VAL A 201 10.31 -16.80 -1.07
CA VAL A 201 8.98 -16.31 -1.51
C VAL A 201 7.85 -16.81 -0.60
N SER A 202 7.92 -18.03 -0.08
CA SER A 202 6.92 -18.56 0.84
C SER A 202 6.89 -17.81 2.17
N TRP A 203 8.06 -17.42 2.69
CA TRP A 203 8.15 -16.59 3.88
C TRP A 203 7.74 -15.14 3.62
N GLY A 204 8.04 -14.62 2.42
CA GLY A 204 7.51 -13.33 1.97
C GLY A 204 5.98 -13.32 1.90
N ALA A 205 5.35 -14.42 1.50
CA ALA A 205 3.89 -14.56 1.50
C ALA A 205 3.30 -14.51 2.93
N LEU A 206 3.96 -15.11 3.93
CA LEU A 206 3.56 -14.98 5.34
C LEU A 206 3.61 -13.52 5.81
N TYR A 207 4.68 -12.79 5.50
CA TYR A 207 4.80 -11.38 5.86
C TYR A 207 3.72 -10.53 5.18
N SER A 208 3.45 -10.80 3.90
CA SER A 208 2.37 -10.14 3.15
C SER A 208 0.99 -10.41 3.76
N PHE A 209 0.72 -11.65 4.15
CA PHE A 209 -0.55 -12.03 4.80
C PHE A 209 -0.77 -11.23 6.10
N VAL A 210 0.22 -11.23 6.99
CA VAL A 210 0.12 -10.50 8.27
C VAL A 210 -0.01 -8.99 8.04
N THR A 211 0.67 -8.43 7.03
CA THR A 211 0.51 -7.01 6.66
C THR A 211 -0.95 -6.66 6.37
N GLY A 212 -1.70 -7.56 5.72
CA GLY A 212 -3.12 -7.37 5.41
C GLY A 212 -4.04 -7.40 6.64
N LEU A 213 -3.59 -8.01 7.74
CA LEU A 213 -4.37 -8.08 9.00
C LEU A 213 -4.19 -6.83 9.87
N ILE A 214 -3.12 -6.05 9.67
CA ILE A 214 -2.78 -4.93 10.55
C ILE A 214 -3.45 -3.65 10.05
N GLU A 215 -4.29 -3.06 10.90
CA GLU A 215 -4.80 -1.71 10.74
C GLU A 215 -3.98 -0.74 11.62
N GLN A 216 -3.30 0.20 10.97
CA GLN A 216 -2.47 1.21 11.64
C GLN A 216 -3.35 2.24 12.36
N GLY A 217 -3.52 2.11 13.67
CA GLY A 217 -4.28 3.07 14.48
C GLY A 217 -5.70 3.35 13.94
N GLY A 218 -6.37 2.33 13.35
CA GLY A 218 -7.74 2.42 12.84
C GLY A 218 -7.90 3.22 11.53
N SER A 219 -6.82 3.70 10.88
CA SER A 219 -6.94 4.60 9.74
C SER A 219 -6.18 4.20 8.46
N ARG A 220 -5.24 3.26 8.52
CA ARG A 220 -4.44 2.79 7.37
C ARG A 220 -4.15 1.30 7.47
N ARG A 221 -4.10 0.60 6.33
CA ARG A 221 -3.57 -0.77 6.25
C ARG A 221 -2.05 -0.77 6.44
N GLY A 222 -1.47 -1.88 6.90
CA GLY A 222 -0.03 -2.10 6.93
C GLY A 222 0.61 -1.84 5.57
N ALA A 223 1.89 -1.43 5.57
CA ALA A 223 2.64 -1.18 4.34
C ALA A 223 3.98 -1.91 4.41
N LEU A 224 4.24 -2.76 3.41
CA LEU A 224 5.42 -3.63 3.33
C LEU A 224 6.09 -3.51 1.97
N MET A 225 7.41 -3.47 1.97
CA MET A 225 8.26 -3.72 0.81
C MET A 225 9.05 -5.01 1.03
N LEU A 226 8.98 -5.90 0.08
CA LEU A 226 9.84 -7.08 0.02
C LEU A 226 10.84 -6.95 -1.13
N ILE A 227 12.10 -7.21 -0.84
CA ILE A 227 13.18 -7.16 -1.83
C ILE A 227 13.84 -8.53 -1.93
N LEU A 228 14.22 -8.91 -3.13
CA LEU A 228 15.09 -10.04 -3.41
C LEU A 228 16.16 -9.59 -4.41
N ASN A 229 17.44 -9.92 -4.12
CA ASN A 229 18.54 -9.54 -4.98
C ASN A 229 18.62 -10.45 -6.21
N ASP A 230 19.16 -9.90 -7.29
CA ASP A 230 19.24 -10.48 -8.64
C ASP A 230 20.02 -11.82 -8.76
N TRP A 231 20.89 -12.09 -7.79
CA TRP A 231 21.68 -13.31 -7.72
C TRP A 231 20.99 -14.49 -7.01
N HIS A 232 19.85 -14.27 -6.36
CA HIS A 232 19.20 -15.26 -5.52
C HIS A 232 18.51 -16.36 -6.36
N PRO A 233 18.62 -17.66 -6.00
CA PRO A 233 18.03 -18.75 -6.79
C PRO A 233 16.50 -18.70 -6.94
N ASP A 234 15.77 -18.10 -5.98
CA ASP A 234 14.31 -17.96 -6.04
C ASP A 234 13.84 -16.74 -6.84
N ILE A 235 14.74 -16.02 -7.55
CA ILE A 235 14.42 -14.71 -8.16
C ILE A 235 13.28 -14.79 -9.17
N PHE A 236 13.22 -15.80 -10.02
CA PHE A 236 12.12 -15.96 -10.99
C PHE A 236 10.77 -16.21 -10.30
N ASN A 237 10.77 -17.00 -9.21
CA ASN A 237 9.56 -17.22 -8.41
C ASN A 237 9.10 -15.91 -7.73
N PHE A 238 10.05 -15.09 -7.30
CA PHE A 238 9.76 -13.79 -6.69
C PHE A 238 9.18 -12.82 -7.69
N ILE A 239 9.78 -12.67 -8.87
CA ILE A 239 9.28 -11.83 -9.97
C ILE A 239 7.83 -12.17 -10.32
N ASN A 240 7.52 -13.46 -10.43
CA ASN A 240 6.19 -13.93 -10.82
C ASN A 240 5.17 -13.97 -9.67
N SER A 241 5.58 -13.72 -8.42
CA SER A 241 4.72 -13.90 -7.24
C SER A 241 3.48 -12.99 -7.22
N LYS A 242 3.49 -11.88 -7.94
CA LYS A 242 2.34 -10.98 -8.10
C LYS A 242 1.37 -11.41 -9.20
N ARG A 243 1.85 -12.14 -10.20
CA ARG A 243 1.04 -12.66 -11.31
C ARG A 243 0.25 -13.91 -10.90
N GLU A 244 0.72 -14.63 -9.88
CA GLU A 244 0.01 -15.78 -9.32
C GLU A 244 -0.96 -15.33 -8.23
N ALA A 245 -2.26 -15.53 -8.44
CA ALA A 245 -3.29 -15.13 -7.50
C ALA A 245 -3.04 -15.69 -6.10
N GLY A 246 -3.01 -14.82 -5.08
CA GLY A 246 -2.98 -15.18 -3.67
C GLY A 246 -1.61 -15.35 -3.02
N LYS A 247 -0.48 -15.22 -3.73
CA LYS A 247 0.85 -15.41 -3.09
C LYS A 247 1.31 -14.18 -2.29
N ILE A 248 1.49 -13.02 -2.93
CA ILE A 248 1.91 -11.78 -2.27
C ILE A 248 0.95 -10.66 -2.66
N THR A 249 -0.05 -10.37 -1.82
CA THR A 249 -1.13 -9.42 -2.13
C THR A 249 -0.98 -8.08 -1.39
N ASN A 250 -0.45 -8.10 -0.16
CA ASN A 250 -0.39 -6.92 0.71
C ASN A 250 1.03 -6.35 0.89
N ALA A 251 1.94 -6.65 -0.02
CA ALA A 251 3.29 -6.09 -0.03
C ALA A 251 3.65 -5.59 -1.42
N ASN A 252 4.38 -4.49 -1.51
CA ASN A 252 5.09 -4.12 -2.73
C ASN A 252 6.34 -5.01 -2.87
N ILE A 253 6.73 -5.31 -4.09
CA ILE A 253 7.94 -6.08 -4.36
C ILE A 253 8.89 -5.31 -5.28
N SER A 254 10.21 -5.43 -5.00
CA SER A 254 11.25 -4.86 -5.85
C SER A 254 12.42 -5.83 -5.98
N VAL A 255 13.06 -5.85 -7.14
CA VAL A 255 14.31 -6.58 -7.36
C VAL A 255 15.48 -5.65 -7.04
N GLY A 256 16.41 -6.11 -6.18
CA GLY A 256 17.69 -5.44 -5.97
C GLY A 256 18.62 -5.76 -7.13
N ILE A 257 18.89 -4.77 -7.98
CA ILE A 257 19.68 -4.88 -9.21
C ILE A 257 21.09 -4.44 -8.95
N SER A 258 22.07 -5.33 -9.22
CA SER A 258 23.49 -5.01 -9.15
C SER A 258 23.99 -4.33 -10.43
N ASP A 259 25.04 -3.51 -10.31
CA ASP A 259 25.76 -2.94 -11.45
C ASP A 259 26.34 -4.06 -12.34
N ARG A 260 26.72 -5.20 -11.71
CA ARG A 260 27.20 -6.39 -12.41
C ARG A 260 26.12 -7.01 -13.31
N LEU A 261 24.86 -7.09 -12.84
CA LEU A 261 23.77 -7.58 -13.67
C LEU A 261 23.55 -6.64 -14.86
N MET A 262 23.52 -5.32 -14.65
CA MET A 262 23.36 -4.36 -15.73
C MET A 262 24.47 -4.47 -16.79
N ALA A 263 25.69 -4.68 -16.37
CA ALA A 263 26.82 -4.93 -17.28
C ALA A 263 26.65 -6.25 -18.05
N ALA A 264 26.19 -7.32 -17.36
CA ALA A 264 25.97 -8.63 -17.97
C ALA A 264 24.79 -8.60 -18.98
N VAL A 265 23.71 -7.87 -18.67
CA VAL A 265 22.58 -7.64 -19.60
C VAL A 265 23.05 -6.96 -20.88
N LYS A 266 23.88 -5.92 -20.76
CA LYS A 266 24.45 -5.20 -21.90
C LYS A 266 25.34 -6.10 -22.75
N ALA A 267 26.13 -6.97 -22.12
CA ALA A 267 27.07 -7.89 -22.78
C ALA A 267 26.42 -9.20 -23.25
N ASP A 268 25.14 -9.44 -22.95
CA ASP A 268 24.44 -10.73 -23.15
C ASP A 268 25.20 -11.92 -22.53
N ALA A 269 25.76 -11.69 -21.35
CA ALA A 269 26.58 -12.67 -20.64
C ALA A 269 25.73 -13.68 -19.85
N ASP A 270 26.35 -14.76 -19.42
CA ASP A 270 25.76 -15.69 -18.49
C ASP A 270 25.69 -15.07 -17.07
N TRP A 271 24.62 -15.40 -16.36
CA TRP A 271 24.36 -14.98 -14.99
C TRP A 271 24.10 -16.18 -14.10
N GLU A 272 24.85 -16.29 -13.04
CA GLU A 272 24.73 -17.40 -12.08
C GLU A 272 23.81 -17.00 -10.91
N LEU A 273 22.81 -17.81 -10.67
CA LEU A 273 21.99 -17.77 -9.48
C LEU A 273 22.67 -18.62 -8.41
N VAL A 274 23.11 -17.97 -7.34
CA VAL A 274 23.99 -18.57 -6.33
C VAL A 274 23.46 -18.39 -4.93
N PHE A 275 23.90 -19.24 -4.00
CA PHE A 275 23.63 -19.06 -2.57
C PHE A 275 24.84 -19.57 -1.77
N PRO A 276 25.15 -19.03 -0.57
CA PRO A 276 26.19 -19.55 0.31
C PRO A 276 26.04 -21.04 0.60
N ASP A 277 27.17 -21.74 0.79
CA ASP A 277 27.13 -23.12 1.26
C ASP A 277 26.66 -23.16 2.72
N THR A 278 25.38 -23.51 2.95
CA THR A 278 24.78 -23.57 4.29
C THR A 278 25.40 -24.62 5.22
N ARG A 279 26.41 -25.38 4.74
CA ARG A 279 27.22 -26.34 5.54
C ARG A 279 28.48 -25.70 6.07
N ASP A 280 28.79 -24.47 5.70
CA ASP A 280 29.91 -23.73 6.28
C ASP A 280 29.68 -23.60 7.79
N PRO A 281 30.66 -23.97 8.63
CA PRO A 281 30.50 -23.96 10.10
C PRO A 281 30.13 -22.59 10.69
N GLU A 282 30.50 -21.53 10.01
CA GLU A 282 30.22 -20.15 10.46
C GLU A 282 29.07 -19.51 9.70
N TYR A 283 28.29 -20.30 8.93
CA TYR A 283 27.17 -19.79 8.15
C TYR A 283 26.14 -19.06 9.01
N ASP A 284 25.70 -19.68 10.09
CA ASP A 284 24.67 -19.11 10.96
C ASP A 284 25.12 -17.82 11.69
N ASP A 285 26.44 -17.64 11.88
CA ASP A 285 27.02 -16.51 12.60
C ASP A 285 27.38 -15.33 11.68
N LEU A 286 27.77 -15.61 10.41
CA LEU A 286 28.35 -14.61 9.53
C LEU A 286 27.49 -14.25 8.31
N TRP A 287 26.49 -15.10 7.96
CA TRP A 287 25.66 -14.79 6.81
C TRP A 287 24.58 -13.75 7.13
N ASP A 288 24.74 -12.55 6.58
CA ASP A 288 23.86 -11.40 6.76
C ASP A 288 23.16 -10.91 5.47
N GLY A 289 23.45 -11.56 4.33
CA GLY A 289 22.91 -11.22 3.00
C GLY A 289 23.89 -10.47 2.10
N ASP A 290 25.10 -10.11 2.57
CA ASP A 290 26.15 -9.53 1.75
C ASP A 290 26.94 -10.67 1.05
N LEU A 291 26.50 -10.98 -0.18
CA LEU A 291 27.15 -12.01 -0.99
C LEU A 291 28.58 -11.64 -1.37
N ALA A 292 28.87 -10.37 -1.59
CA ALA A 292 30.22 -9.90 -1.95
C ALA A 292 31.17 -10.09 -0.77
N ALA A 293 30.81 -9.65 0.42
CA ALA A 293 31.61 -9.85 1.63
C ALA A 293 31.80 -11.34 1.94
N TRP A 294 30.78 -12.18 1.72
CA TRP A 294 30.88 -13.63 1.87
C TRP A 294 31.92 -14.23 0.93
N VAL A 295 31.90 -13.87 -0.35
CA VAL A 295 32.88 -14.34 -1.36
C VAL A 295 34.28 -13.79 -1.08
N ASP A 296 34.39 -12.52 -0.74
CA ASP A 296 35.68 -11.87 -0.44
C ASP A 296 36.38 -12.46 0.80
N SER A 297 35.61 -13.01 1.74
CA SER A 297 36.13 -13.77 2.88
C SER A 297 36.65 -15.17 2.50
N GLY A 298 36.63 -15.55 1.22
CA GLY A 298 37.08 -16.82 0.69
C GLY A 298 36.09 -17.98 0.91
N ARG A 299 34.84 -17.68 1.29
CA ARG A 299 33.80 -18.66 1.56
C ARG A 299 33.10 -19.12 0.28
N LYS A 300 32.63 -20.36 0.34
CA LYS A 300 32.03 -21.02 -0.83
C LYS A 300 30.61 -20.57 -1.06
N VAL A 301 30.27 -20.33 -2.34
CA VAL A 301 28.90 -20.22 -2.85
C VAL A 301 28.55 -21.43 -3.70
N ILE A 302 27.28 -21.82 -3.71
CA ILE A 302 26.78 -22.93 -4.49
C ILE A 302 25.99 -22.34 -5.67
N PRO A 303 26.40 -22.59 -6.92
CA PRO A 303 25.60 -22.26 -8.09
C PRO A 303 24.39 -23.20 -8.17
N HIS A 304 23.20 -22.63 -8.29
CA HIS A 304 21.95 -23.36 -8.43
C HIS A 304 21.47 -23.43 -9.88
N LYS A 305 21.65 -22.32 -10.61
CA LYS A 305 21.25 -22.23 -12.02
C LYS A 305 22.10 -21.16 -12.73
N THR A 306 22.47 -21.41 -13.97
CA THR A 306 23.02 -20.40 -14.88
C THR A 306 21.97 -20.04 -15.92
N VAL A 307 21.75 -18.76 -16.15
CA VAL A 307 20.79 -18.21 -17.12
C VAL A 307 21.48 -17.12 -17.94
N LYS A 308 20.88 -16.69 -19.05
CA LYS A 308 21.32 -15.44 -19.67
C LYS A 308 20.87 -14.25 -18.81
N ALA A 309 21.74 -13.26 -18.64
CA ALA A 309 21.39 -12.05 -17.90
C ALA A 309 20.19 -11.34 -18.52
N ARG A 310 20.04 -11.38 -19.85
CA ARG A 310 18.87 -10.87 -20.56
C ARG A 310 17.60 -11.64 -20.23
N GLU A 311 17.65 -12.98 -20.08
CA GLU A 311 16.48 -13.78 -19.66
C GLU A 311 15.93 -13.30 -18.30
N LEU A 312 16.81 -13.03 -17.33
CA LEU A 312 16.42 -12.50 -16.04
C LEU A 312 15.84 -11.09 -16.16
N TRP A 313 16.50 -10.23 -16.96
CA TRP A 313 16.04 -8.86 -17.20
C TRP A 313 14.67 -8.83 -17.87
N GLU A 314 14.47 -9.62 -18.92
CA GLU A 314 13.21 -9.76 -19.63
C GLU A 314 12.09 -10.23 -18.69
N ALA A 315 12.36 -11.21 -17.81
CA ALA A 315 11.37 -11.66 -16.83
C ALA A 315 10.94 -10.53 -15.87
N ILE A 316 11.87 -9.68 -15.41
CA ILE A 316 11.56 -8.50 -14.59
C ILE A 316 10.67 -7.53 -15.37
N ILE A 317 11.06 -7.22 -16.61
CA ILE A 317 10.36 -6.25 -17.45
C ILE A 317 8.97 -6.72 -17.84
N GLU A 318 8.80 -7.98 -18.25
CA GLU A 318 7.49 -8.55 -18.59
C GLU A 318 6.53 -8.53 -17.39
N SER A 319 7.03 -8.85 -16.19
CA SER A 319 6.21 -8.79 -15.00
C SER A 319 5.82 -7.34 -14.65
N ALA A 320 6.76 -6.40 -14.71
CA ALA A 320 6.49 -4.98 -14.49
C ALA A 320 5.50 -4.42 -15.51
N TRP A 321 5.64 -4.78 -16.78
CA TRP A 321 4.70 -4.41 -17.84
C TRP A 321 3.29 -4.94 -17.61
N ALA A 322 3.17 -6.19 -17.14
CA ALA A 322 1.89 -6.87 -16.94
C ALA A 322 1.13 -6.40 -15.69
N SER A 323 1.84 -6.11 -14.59
CA SER A 323 1.25 -5.86 -13.27
C SER A 323 1.76 -4.63 -12.53
N ALA A 324 2.61 -3.80 -13.16
CA ALA A 324 3.33 -2.68 -12.55
C ALA A 324 4.27 -3.09 -11.39
N GLU A 325 4.58 -4.39 -11.26
CA GLU A 325 5.52 -4.94 -10.27
C GLU A 325 6.27 -6.16 -10.86
N PRO A 326 7.52 -6.42 -10.45
CA PRO A 326 8.29 -5.72 -9.42
C PRO A 326 8.79 -4.35 -9.86
N GLY A 327 9.02 -3.46 -8.89
CA GLY A 327 9.88 -2.31 -9.08
C GLY A 327 11.34 -2.74 -9.20
N VAL A 328 12.22 -1.80 -9.58
CA VAL A 328 13.67 -2.00 -9.57
C VAL A 328 14.34 -1.06 -8.57
N TRP A 329 15.29 -1.59 -7.82
CA TRP A 329 16.18 -0.81 -6.96
C TRP A 329 17.62 -1.11 -7.34
N PHE A 330 18.34 -0.12 -7.86
CA PHE A 330 19.76 -0.24 -8.21
C PHE A 330 20.60 -0.17 -6.92
N ASN A 331 20.74 -1.31 -6.27
CA ASN A 331 21.22 -1.41 -4.89
C ASN A 331 22.73 -1.12 -4.76
N GLU A 332 23.57 -1.62 -5.66
CA GLU A 332 25.01 -1.33 -5.66
C GLU A 332 25.26 0.14 -5.95
N TYR A 333 24.59 0.71 -6.97
CA TYR A 333 24.67 2.13 -7.27
C TYR A 333 24.19 3.00 -6.09
N SER A 334 23.08 2.60 -5.45
CA SER A 334 22.55 3.31 -4.27
C SER A 334 23.56 3.33 -3.12
N ASN A 335 24.24 2.22 -2.84
CA ASN A 335 25.29 2.11 -1.84
C ASN A 335 26.54 2.93 -2.21
N HIS A 336 26.91 2.94 -3.49
CA HIS A 336 28.02 3.77 -3.99
C HIS A 336 27.78 5.27 -3.76
N MET A 337 26.54 5.69 -3.91
CA MET A 337 26.12 7.08 -3.71
C MET A 337 25.89 7.43 -2.24
N ALA A 338 25.67 6.43 -1.35
CA ALA A 338 25.21 6.66 0.01
C ALA A 338 26.29 7.24 0.92
N ASN A 339 25.88 8.20 1.75
CA ASN A 339 26.73 8.79 2.79
C ASN A 339 26.97 7.87 4.00
N SER A 340 26.17 6.81 4.14
CA SER A 340 26.22 5.86 5.29
C SER A 340 26.89 4.54 4.97
N SER A 341 27.28 4.27 3.74
CA SER A 341 27.76 2.94 3.31
C SER A 341 29.00 2.44 4.06
N TYR A 342 29.80 3.34 4.61
CA TYR A 342 31.02 2.99 5.33
C TYR A 342 30.78 2.45 6.75
N PHE A 343 29.57 2.60 7.32
CA PHE A 343 29.24 2.08 8.67
C PHE A 343 27.87 1.38 8.73
N ASN A 344 26.91 1.73 7.86
CA ASN A 344 25.58 1.12 7.79
C ASN A 344 25.11 1.06 6.34
N PRO A 345 25.52 0.01 5.58
CA PRO A 345 25.16 -0.16 4.19
C PRO A 345 23.65 -0.32 4.01
N LEU A 346 23.15 0.14 2.86
CA LEU A 346 21.74 0.05 2.50
C LEU A 346 21.39 -1.39 2.10
N ILE A 347 20.34 -1.95 2.71
CA ILE A 347 19.93 -3.35 2.50
C ILE A 347 18.55 -3.49 1.87
N ALA A 348 17.66 -2.51 2.07
CA ALA A 348 16.32 -2.49 1.52
C ALA A 348 15.81 -1.06 1.37
N THR A 349 14.61 -0.91 0.78
CA THR A 349 13.90 0.38 0.77
C THR A 349 12.63 0.28 1.62
N ASN A 350 12.09 1.44 2.04
CA ASN A 350 10.73 1.53 2.57
C ASN A 350 9.67 1.17 1.50
N PRO A 351 8.38 1.04 1.87
CA PRO A 351 7.33 0.61 0.93
C PRO A 351 7.15 1.44 -0.34
N CYS A 352 7.47 2.73 -0.31
CA CYS A 352 7.36 3.63 -1.47
C CYS A 352 8.68 3.79 -2.26
N GLY A 353 9.78 3.21 -1.78
CA GLY A 353 11.06 3.17 -2.49
C GLY A 353 11.94 4.41 -2.37
N GLU A 354 11.46 5.51 -1.74
CA GLU A 354 12.23 6.76 -1.61
C GLU A 354 13.31 6.73 -0.55
N GLN A 355 13.28 5.75 0.36
CA GLN A 355 14.23 5.61 1.45
C GLN A 355 14.95 4.27 1.41
N PRO A 356 16.07 4.16 0.67
CA PRO A 356 17.03 3.08 0.89
C PRO A 356 17.67 3.25 2.27
N LEU A 357 17.60 2.22 3.09
CA LEU A 357 18.00 2.24 4.50
C LEU A 357 18.85 1.02 4.85
N GLY A 358 19.74 1.20 5.83
CA GLY A 358 20.44 0.11 6.48
C GLY A 358 19.58 -0.59 7.55
N ALA A 359 20.15 -1.60 8.19
CA ALA A 359 19.49 -2.35 9.24
C ALA A 359 19.10 -1.45 10.43
N PHE A 360 17.86 -1.55 10.87
CA PHE A 360 17.27 -0.73 11.93
C PHE A 360 17.25 0.78 11.68
N SER A 361 17.61 1.22 10.46
CA SER A 361 17.47 2.62 10.09
C SER A 361 16.00 3.00 9.91
N VAL A 362 15.71 4.24 10.25
CA VAL A 362 14.38 4.85 10.11
C VAL A 362 14.51 6.24 9.51
N CYS A 363 13.43 6.78 8.95
CA CYS A 363 13.43 8.14 8.45
C CYS A 363 12.12 8.86 8.76
N ASN A 364 12.25 10.07 9.29
CA ASN A 364 11.15 11.02 9.37
C ASN A 364 11.06 11.84 8.08
N LEU A 365 9.85 12.23 7.73
CA LEU A 365 9.58 12.89 6.46
C LEU A 365 8.94 14.26 6.66
N GLY A 366 9.19 15.14 5.70
CA GLY A 366 8.49 16.40 5.55
C GLY A 366 8.73 17.00 4.17
N ALA A 367 7.79 17.77 3.67
CA ALA A 367 7.83 18.32 2.32
C ALA A 367 7.64 19.85 2.33
N VAL A 368 8.56 20.57 1.71
CA VAL A 368 8.39 21.99 1.40
C VAL A 368 7.42 22.11 0.24
N ASN A 369 6.38 22.92 0.40
CA ASN A 369 5.42 23.21 -0.66
C ASN A 369 5.96 24.34 -1.55
N LEU A 370 6.53 23.97 -2.68
CA LEU A 370 7.19 24.92 -3.59
C LEU A 370 6.21 25.92 -4.21
N ALA A 371 4.93 25.56 -4.36
CA ALA A 371 3.90 26.45 -4.89
C ALA A 371 3.66 27.70 -4.03
N CYS A 372 4.01 27.63 -2.71
CA CYS A 372 3.92 28.73 -1.78
C CYS A 372 5.02 29.79 -1.93
N PHE A 373 6.05 29.50 -2.73
CA PHE A 373 7.20 30.38 -2.96
C PHE A 373 7.17 31.04 -4.35
N TYR A 374 6.01 31.09 -4.98
CA TYR A 374 5.81 31.93 -6.18
C TYR A 374 5.64 33.38 -5.77
N ASP A 375 6.47 34.27 -6.31
CA ASP A 375 6.37 35.73 -6.16
C ASP A 375 5.67 36.30 -7.41
N ASP A 376 4.38 36.59 -7.27
CA ASP A 376 3.54 37.12 -8.34
C ASP A 376 4.04 38.47 -8.89
N ALA A 377 4.58 39.35 -8.02
CA ALA A 377 5.06 40.67 -8.41
C ALA A 377 6.31 40.59 -9.31
N ARG A 378 7.15 39.58 -9.09
CA ARG A 378 8.40 39.38 -9.84
C ARG A 378 8.26 38.37 -10.95
N HIS A 379 7.18 37.58 -10.95
CA HIS A 379 7.01 36.38 -11.77
C HIS A 379 8.23 35.44 -11.67
N ASP A 380 8.69 35.20 -10.44
CA ASP A 380 9.86 34.37 -10.12
C ASP A 380 9.60 33.62 -8.78
N VAL A 381 10.56 32.85 -8.35
CA VAL A 381 10.54 32.18 -7.04
C VAL A 381 11.01 33.16 -5.94
N ASP A 382 10.34 33.15 -4.78
CA ASP A 382 10.87 33.75 -3.55
C ASP A 382 12.04 32.89 -3.02
N TRP A 383 13.22 33.11 -3.61
CA TRP A 383 14.44 32.37 -3.28
C TRP A 383 14.88 32.48 -1.84
N ASP A 384 14.66 33.62 -1.21
CA ASP A 384 15.05 33.89 0.18
C ASP A 384 14.07 33.23 1.15
N GLY A 385 12.76 33.29 0.86
CA GLY A 385 11.73 32.56 1.59
C GLY A 385 11.93 31.05 1.51
N LEU A 386 12.21 30.52 0.31
CA LEU A 386 12.50 29.10 0.11
C LEU A 386 13.75 28.66 0.88
N ARG A 387 14.85 29.40 0.82
CA ARG A 387 16.07 29.13 1.60
C ARG A 387 15.78 29.07 3.09
N ARG A 388 15.01 30.03 3.60
CA ARG A 388 14.62 30.08 5.02
C ARG A 388 13.78 28.87 5.42
N ALA A 389 12.80 28.51 4.59
CA ALA A 389 11.95 27.36 4.84
C ALA A 389 12.75 26.04 4.88
N VAL A 390 13.68 25.85 3.95
CA VAL A 390 14.57 24.67 3.93
C VAL A 390 15.43 24.59 5.18
N ALA A 391 16.01 25.72 5.61
CA ALA A 391 16.84 25.74 6.83
C ALA A 391 16.00 25.41 8.09
N TYR A 392 14.81 25.97 8.21
CA TYR A 392 13.93 25.69 9.35
C TYR A 392 13.39 24.25 9.31
N ALA A 393 13.04 23.73 8.13
CA ALA A 393 12.60 22.37 7.94
C ALA A 393 13.69 21.34 8.29
N THR A 394 14.94 21.62 7.93
CA THR A 394 16.09 20.75 8.29
C THR A 394 16.23 20.66 9.81
N ARG A 395 16.17 21.77 10.54
CA ARG A 395 16.22 21.75 12.01
C ARG A 395 14.97 21.11 12.61
N PHE A 396 13.80 21.34 12.04
CA PHE A 396 12.56 20.72 12.47
C PHE A 396 12.68 19.19 12.44
N LEU A 397 13.15 18.64 11.33
CA LEU A 397 13.31 17.19 11.17
C LEU A 397 14.43 16.61 12.06
N ASP A 398 15.53 17.37 12.31
CA ASP A 398 16.54 16.97 13.30
C ASP A 398 15.94 16.90 14.71
N ASN A 399 15.11 17.88 15.10
CA ASN A 399 14.45 17.88 16.39
C ASN A 399 13.43 16.73 16.57
N VAL A 400 12.76 16.31 15.49
CA VAL A 400 11.85 15.15 15.49
C VAL A 400 12.57 13.89 15.98
N ILE A 401 13.86 13.71 15.70
CA ILE A 401 14.64 12.55 16.15
C ILE A 401 14.71 12.50 17.70
N ASP A 402 14.73 13.64 18.33
CA ASP A 402 14.89 13.74 19.81
C ASP A 402 13.53 13.79 20.54
N THR A 403 12.42 14.02 19.81
CA THR A 403 11.07 14.13 20.41
C THR A 403 10.18 12.92 20.15
N THR A 404 10.52 12.06 19.20
CA THR A 404 9.74 10.86 18.91
C THR A 404 9.89 9.81 20.00
N PRO A 405 8.82 9.10 20.39
CA PRO A 405 8.96 7.91 21.21
C PRO A 405 9.60 6.76 20.41
N TYR A 406 10.50 6.02 21.06
CA TYR A 406 11.12 4.81 20.51
C TYR A 406 10.61 3.59 21.26
N PHE A 407 10.24 2.55 20.54
CA PHE A 407 9.76 1.29 21.11
C PHE A 407 10.70 0.10 20.87
N PHE A 408 11.73 0.30 20.01
CA PHE A 408 12.86 -0.62 19.87
C PHE A 408 14.16 0.12 20.20
N ALA A 409 14.92 -0.43 21.14
CA ALA A 409 16.23 0.13 21.53
C ALA A 409 17.23 0.17 20.36
N GLU A 410 17.15 -0.81 19.46
CA GLU A 410 17.98 -0.86 18.27
C GLU A 410 17.70 0.31 17.31
N ASN A 411 16.42 0.63 17.06
CA ASN A 411 16.05 1.78 16.24
C ASN A 411 16.48 3.10 16.89
N GLU A 412 16.31 3.24 18.21
CA GLU A 412 16.77 4.43 18.93
C GLU A 412 18.29 4.60 18.78
N ARG A 413 19.04 3.52 19.05
CA ARG A 413 20.50 3.52 18.95
C ARG A 413 20.98 3.89 17.55
N VAL A 414 20.44 3.23 16.51
CA VAL A 414 20.83 3.47 15.11
C VAL A 414 20.43 4.87 14.70
N GLN A 415 19.18 5.29 14.93
CA GLN A 415 18.72 6.61 14.51
C GLN A 415 19.46 7.75 15.22
N LYS A 416 19.78 7.62 16.49
CA LYS A 416 20.60 8.61 17.20
C LYS A 416 22.06 8.60 16.78
N SER A 417 22.57 7.46 16.31
CA SER A 417 23.95 7.37 15.81
C SER A 417 24.14 7.95 14.41
N GLU A 418 23.14 7.85 13.53
CA GLU A 418 23.18 8.36 12.14
C GLU A 418 22.38 9.64 11.91
N ARG A 419 21.38 9.93 12.74
CA ARG A 419 20.49 11.09 12.65
C ARG A 419 19.94 11.36 11.26
N ARG A 420 19.35 10.35 10.64
CA ARG A 420 18.81 10.36 9.29
C ARG A 420 17.50 11.15 9.25
N VAL A 421 17.37 12.07 8.28
CA VAL A 421 16.14 12.82 8.00
C VAL A 421 15.83 12.79 6.51
N GLY A 422 14.56 13.02 6.15
CA GLY A 422 14.06 13.01 4.78
C GLY A 422 13.24 14.24 4.45
N LEU A 423 13.91 15.33 4.11
CA LEU A 423 13.29 16.53 3.58
C LEU A 423 13.02 16.36 2.08
N GLY A 424 11.78 16.52 1.67
CA GLY A 424 11.36 16.51 0.27
C GLY A 424 10.60 17.77 -0.10
N THR A 425 9.88 17.71 -1.21
CA THR A 425 9.04 18.79 -1.72
C THR A 425 7.70 18.27 -2.23
N MET A 426 6.75 19.17 -2.39
CA MET A 426 5.50 19.06 -3.15
C MET A 426 5.26 20.37 -3.89
N GLY A 427 4.32 20.43 -4.81
CA GLY A 427 3.94 21.66 -5.48
C GLY A 427 4.87 22.11 -6.60
N ILE A 428 5.80 21.27 -7.09
CA ILE A 428 6.74 21.67 -8.14
C ILE A 428 6.02 21.87 -9.48
N ALA A 429 5.08 20.99 -9.84
CA ALA A 429 4.34 21.14 -11.10
C ALA A 429 3.46 22.39 -11.06
N GLU A 430 2.81 22.68 -9.92
CA GLU A 430 2.04 23.91 -9.76
C GLU A 430 2.92 25.15 -9.88
N LEU A 431 4.12 25.15 -9.25
CA LEU A 431 5.07 26.26 -9.35
C LEU A 431 5.50 26.48 -10.80
N MET A 432 5.79 25.41 -11.54
CA MET A 432 6.13 25.49 -12.98
C MET A 432 5.00 26.08 -13.80
N LEU A 433 3.75 25.66 -13.57
CA LEU A 433 2.59 26.24 -14.25
C LEU A 433 2.43 27.74 -13.97
N LYS A 434 2.65 28.18 -12.73
CA LYS A 434 2.65 29.62 -12.37
C LYS A 434 3.74 30.40 -13.08
N LEU A 435 4.87 29.76 -13.37
CA LEU A 435 6.00 30.37 -14.09
C LEU A 435 5.93 30.21 -15.61
N GLY A 436 4.93 29.52 -16.16
CA GLY A 436 4.80 29.23 -17.58
C GLY A 436 5.81 28.18 -18.10
N ILE A 437 6.37 27.36 -17.23
CA ILE A 437 7.35 26.32 -17.58
C ILE A 437 6.65 25.00 -17.85
N ARG A 438 6.83 24.42 -19.05
CA ARG A 438 6.30 23.10 -19.40
C ARG A 438 7.09 22.01 -18.67
N TYR A 439 6.39 21.18 -17.90
CA TYR A 439 7.00 20.03 -17.22
C TYR A 439 7.57 19.04 -18.25
N GLY A 440 8.77 18.50 -18.01
CA GLY A 440 9.41 17.45 -18.82
C GLY A 440 10.36 17.94 -19.91
N ASN A 441 10.30 19.22 -20.31
CA ASN A 441 11.22 19.79 -21.29
C ASN A 441 12.59 20.18 -20.67
N ASP A 442 13.55 20.57 -21.50
CA ASP A 442 14.90 20.93 -21.06
C ASP A 442 14.91 22.18 -20.15
N GLU A 443 13.99 23.12 -20.34
CA GLU A 443 13.81 24.27 -19.47
C GLU A 443 13.40 23.85 -18.06
N SER A 444 12.45 22.93 -17.95
CA SER A 444 12.03 22.38 -16.65
C SER A 444 13.16 21.64 -15.93
N VAL A 445 13.98 20.87 -16.67
CA VAL A 445 15.16 20.19 -16.13
C VAL A 445 16.16 21.19 -15.57
N ALA A 446 16.44 22.28 -16.30
CA ALA A 446 17.33 23.35 -15.84
C ALA A 446 16.75 24.11 -14.62
N PHE A 447 15.44 24.33 -14.61
CA PHE A 447 14.75 24.95 -13.47
C PHE A 447 14.81 24.06 -12.21
N ILE A 448 14.55 22.76 -12.35
CA ILE A 448 14.67 21.76 -11.27
C ILE A 448 16.10 21.75 -10.72
N ASP A 449 17.12 21.72 -11.59
CA ASP A 449 18.52 21.74 -11.16
C ASP A 449 18.82 23.00 -10.32
N LYS A 450 18.31 24.16 -10.71
CA LYS A 450 18.47 25.42 -9.96
C LYS A 450 17.79 25.37 -8.58
N VAL A 451 16.54 24.93 -8.53
CA VAL A 451 15.74 24.83 -7.30
C VAL A 451 16.36 23.81 -6.32
N TYR A 452 16.66 22.62 -6.82
CA TYR A 452 17.15 21.53 -5.97
C TYR A 452 18.60 21.72 -5.54
N LYS A 453 19.42 22.39 -6.34
CA LYS A 453 20.76 22.86 -5.90
C LYS A 453 20.65 23.79 -4.70
N LEU A 454 19.72 24.76 -4.73
CA LEU A 454 19.49 25.65 -3.59
C LEU A 454 19.05 24.84 -2.36
N ILE A 455 18.08 23.93 -2.52
CA ILE A 455 17.55 23.11 -1.43
C ILE A 455 18.68 22.25 -0.83
N ALA A 456 19.41 21.50 -1.67
CA ALA A 456 20.46 20.61 -1.22
C ALA A 456 21.59 21.34 -0.50
N VAL A 457 22.10 22.42 -1.10
CA VAL A 457 23.17 23.22 -0.50
C VAL A 457 22.70 23.81 0.83
N THR A 458 21.50 24.38 0.88
CA THR A 458 20.97 25.00 2.12
C THR A 458 20.75 23.96 3.22
N ALA A 459 20.20 22.78 2.91
CA ALA A 459 19.99 21.72 3.89
C ALA A 459 21.31 21.22 4.48
N TYR A 460 22.33 20.98 3.62
CA TYR A 460 23.65 20.53 4.05
C TYR A 460 24.42 21.61 4.82
N GLU A 461 24.36 22.87 4.42
CA GLU A 461 24.93 24.00 5.18
C GLU A 461 24.28 24.09 6.56
N THR A 462 22.95 23.98 6.64
CA THR A 462 22.21 24.03 7.90
C THR A 462 22.56 22.84 8.79
N SER A 463 22.65 21.63 8.27
CA SER A 463 23.07 20.45 9.04
C SER A 463 24.51 20.57 9.56
N SER A 464 25.41 21.16 8.76
CA SER A 464 26.78 21.46 9.21
C SER A 464 26.81 22.54 10.29
N ASP A 465 25.94 23.58 10.22
CA ASP A 465 25.81 24.57 11.31
C ASP A 465 25.22 23.94 12.58
N LEU A 466 24.25 23.03 12.45
CA LEU A 466 23.73 22.23 13.55
C LEU A 466 24.79 21.33 14.19
N ALA A 467 25.71 20.78 13.40
CA ALA A 467 26.83 20.00 13.93
C ALA A 467 27.73 20.86 14.84
N ARG A 468 27.99 22.11 14.50
CA ARG A 468 28.72 23.04 15.39
C ARG A 468 27.94 23.39 16.64
N GLU A 469 26.60 23.50 16.55
CA GLU A 469 25.73 23.87 17.67
C GLU A 469 25.44 22.72 18.61
N LYS A 470 25.11 21.53 18.05
CA LYS A 470 24.59 20.37 18.79
C LYS A 470 25.49 19.13 18.75
N GLY A 471 26.65 19.21 18.08
CA GLY A 471 27.54 18.08 17.80
C GLY A 471 27.21 17.36 16.47
N ALA A 472 28.24 16.79 15.86
CA ALA A 472 28.07 15.94 14.68
C ALA A 472 27.31 14.65 15.04
N PHE A 473 26.78 13.94 14.04
CA PHE A 473 26.23 12.61 14.29
C PHE A 473 27.34 11.63 14.73
N PRO A 474 27.08 10.69 15.65
CA PRO A 474 28.13 9.87 16.27
C PRO A 474 29.01 9.10 15.31
N GLU A 475 28.46 8.56 14.21
CA GLU A 475 29.20 7.80 13.20
C GLU A 475 29.89 8.70 12.14
N PHE A 476 29.88 10.02 12.31
CA PHE A 476 30.50 10.92 11.35
C PHE A 476 32.02 10.75 11.29
N ALA A 477 32.51 10.36 10.14
CA ALA A 477 33.91 10.34 9.78
C ALA A 477 34.11 11.12 8.48
N ALA A 478 34.84 12.25 8.54
CA ALA A 478 34.92 13.20 7.43
C ALA A 478 35.43 12.60 6.11
N GLU A 479 36.48 11.76 6.19
CA GLU A 479 37.08 11.16 5.00
C GLU A 479 36.11 10.24 4.24
N PRO A 480 35.55 9.16 4.82
CA PRO A 480 34.62 8.28 4.11
C PRO A 480 33.31 8.98 3.76
N PHE A 481 32.80 9.89 4.59
CA PHE A 481 31.61 10.68 4.28
C PHE A 481 31.78 11.51 3.00
N LEU A 482 32.87 12.25 2.90
CA LEU A 482 33.18 13.08 1.72
C LEU A 482 33.61 12.26 0.48
N ALA A 483 33.96 11.00 0.67
CA ALA A 483 34.28 10.06 -0.41
C ALA A 483 33.04 9.41 -1.03
N SER A 484 31.85 9.54 -0.44
CA SER A 484 30.61 9.04 -1.05
C SER A 484 30.38 9.64 -2.45
N GLY A 485 29.72 8.88 -3.32
CA GLY A 485 29.38 9.36 -4.67
C GLY A 485 28.58 10.65 -4.64
N TYR A 486 27.61 10.75 -3.70
CA TYR A 486 26.80 11.95 -3.54
C TYR A 486 27.64 13.18 -3.15
N MET A 487 28.50 13.07 -2.12
CA MET A 487 29.31 14.21 -1.66
C MET A 487 30.37 14.63 -2.68
N ARG A 488 30.89 13.71 -3.50
CA ARG A 488 31.78 14.06 -4.60
C ARG A 488 31.12 15.01 -5.61
N GLY A 489 29.80 14.86 -5.83
CA GLY A 489 29.01 15.72 -6.71
C GLY A 489 28.69 17.11 -6.12
N MET A 490 28.91 17.33 -4.81
CA MET A 490 28.56 18.57 -4.14
C MET A 490 29.58 19.69 -4.37
N PRO A 491 29.15 20.98 -4.32
CA PRO A 491 30.05 22.14 -4.47
C PRO A 491 31.26 22.09 -3.52
N LYS A 492 32.43 22.43 -4.02
CA LYS A 492 33.69 22.42 -3.26
C LYS A 492 33.58 23.23 -1.95
N ALA A 493 32.92 24.41 -1.99
CA ALA A 493 32.74 25.26 -0.81
C ALA A 493 31.98 24.52 0.31
N LEU A 494 30.91 23.79 -0.04
CA LEU A 494 30.14 22.98 0.89
C LEU A 494 30.99 21.82 1.45
N ARG A 495 31.69 21.08 0.60
CA ARG A 495 32.61 20.01 1.03
C ARG A 495 33.66 20.48 2.02
N ASN A 496 34.26 21.65 1.76
CA ASN A 496 35.24 22.28 2.68
C ASN A 496 34.58 22.68 4.03
N LYS A 497 33.32 23.14 4.00
CA LYS A 497 32.57 23.44 5.23
C LYS A 497 32.32 22.15 6.03
N VAL A 498 31.84 21.08 5.39
CA VAL A 498 31.60 19.78 6.02
C VAL A 498 32.88 19.18 6.60
N GLN A 499 34.02 19.30 5.86
CA GLN A 499 35.32 18.85 6.36
C GLN A 499 35.71 19.53 7.67
N ARG A 500 35.39 20.81 7.80
CA ARG A 500 35.78 21.63 8.96
C ARG A 500 34.81 21.51 10.12
N ASP A 501 33.52 21.56 9.83
CA ASP A 501 32.45 21.74 10.83
C ASP A 501 31.72 20.43 11.17
N GLY A 502 31.89 19.38 10.38
CA GLY A 502 31.13 18.13 10.49
C GLY A 502 29.72 18.21 9.94
N MET A 503 28.95 17.14 10.15
CA MET A 503 27.55 17.01 9.79
C MET A 503 26.70 16.54 10.98
N ARG A 504 25.51 17.13 11.14
CA ARG A 504 24.54 16.70 12.16
C ARG A 504 23.73 15.49 11.74
N ASN A 505 23.52 15.31 10.44
CA ASN A 505 22.66 14.30 9.85
C ASN A 505 23.41 13.57 8.74
N VAL A 506 23.26 12.25 8.66
CA VAL A 506 23.94 11.41 7.63
C VAL A 506 23.31 11.62 6.26
N THR A 507 21.99 11.74 6.18
CA THR A 507 21.23 12.06 4.97
C THR A 507 20.18 13.13 5.30
N LEU A 508 19.80 13.91 4.29
CA LEU A 508 18.91 15.05 4.46
C LEU A 508 17.74 15.03 3.50
N LEU A 509 17.92 14.56 2.26
CA LEU A 509 16.97 14.77 1.17
C LEU A 509 16.39 13.45 0.66
N THR A 510 15.09 13.45 0.44
CA THR A 510 14.35 12.34 -0.18
C THR A 510 13.15 12.90 -0.92
N GLN A 511 12.57 12.10 -1.79
CA GLN A 511 11.31 12.49 -2.43
C GLN A 511 10.21 11.47 -2.17
N ALA A 512 9.45 11.73 -1.10
CA ALA A 512 8.28 10.95 -0.74
C ALA A 512 7.09 11.29 -1.67
N PRO A 513 6.11 10.38 -1.83
CA PRO A 513 4.94 10.60 -2.70
C PRO A 513 4.05 11.77 -2.26
N THR A 514 4.01 12.09 -0.98
CA THR A 514 3.14 13.12 -0.37
C THR A 514 1.64 13.04 -0.74
N GLY A 515 1.17 11.87 -1.16
CA GLY A 515 -0.17 11.70 -1.77
C GLY A 515 -1.32 12.23 -0.90
N THR A 516 -1.36 11.90 0.40
CA THR A 516 -2.44 12.38 1.29
C THR A 516 -2.22 13.83 1.73
N THR A 517 -0.99 14.20 2.07
CA THR A 517 -0.67 15.56 2.55
C THR A 517 -0.75 16.59 1.43
N GLY A 518 -0.31 16.25 0.21
CA GLY A 518 -0.44 17.14 -0.95
C GLY A 518 -1.90 17.33 -1.37
N THR A 519 -2.72 16.25 -1.34
CA THR A 519 -4.16 16.38 -1.55
C THR A 519 -4.82 17.24 -0.47
N MET A 520 -4.44 17.09 0.79
CA MET A 520 -4.98 17.91 1.88
C MET A 520 -4.77 19.39 1.61
N VAL A 521 -3.58 19.78 1.17
CA VAL A 521 -3.24 21.20 0.90
C VAL A 521 -3.49 21.60 -0.56
N ASN A 522 -4.07 20.70 -1.36
CA ASN A 522 -4.53 20.93 -2.74
C ASN A 522 -3.43 21.43 -3.68
N THR A 523 -2.27 20.75 -3.69
CA THR A 523 -1.14 21.01 -4.60
C THR A 523 -0.67 19.74 -5.29
N SER A 524 0.23 19.84 -6.29
CA SER A 524 0.84 18.69 -6.94
C SER A 524 1.67 17.87 -5.94
N THR A 525 1.52 16.53 -5.97
CA THR A 525 2.10 15.62 -4.99
C THR A 525 3.51 15.18 -5.39
N GLY A 526 4.43 15.17 -4.42
CA GLY A 526 5.83 14.80 -4.68
C GLY A 526 6.44 15.63 -5.80
N ILE A 527 7.07 14.95 -6.73
CA ILE A 527 7.62 15.55 -7.95
C ILE A 527 6.77 15.24 -9.19
N GLU A 528 5.56 14.69 -8.97
CA GLU A 528 4.69 14.33 -10.09
C GLU A 528 4.07 15.55 -10.75
N PRO A 529 3.84 15.52 -12.07
CA PRO A 529 2.90 16.43 -12.70
C PRO A 529 1.48 16.11 -12.21
N PHE A 530 0.52 16.97 -12.49
CA PHE A 530 -0.86 16.61 -12.20
C PHE A 530 -1.27 15.39 -13.05
N PHE A 531 -1.99 14.44 -12.44
CA PHE A 531 -2.44 13.24 -13.14
C PHE A 531 -3.40 13.55 -14.29
N SER A 532 -4.36 14.41 -14.02
CA SER A 532 -5.33 14.97 -14.97
C SER A 532 -5.86 16.28 -14.38
N TRP A 533 -6.46 17.14 -15.21
CA TRP A 533 -7.07 18.40 -14.77
C TRP A 533 -8.38 18.19 -13.99
N VAL A 534 -9.08 17.10 -14.31
CA VAL A 534 -10.27 16.61 -13.58
C VAL A 534 -10.13 15.10 -13.49
N TYR A 535 -10.22 14.54 -12.30
CA TYR A 535 -10.10 13.10 -12.09
C TYR A 535 -10.95 12.65 -10.90
N PHE A 536 -11.27 11.37 -10.85
CA PHE A 536 -11.91 10.76 -9.70
C PHE A 536 -10.86 10.13 -8.79
N ARG A 537 -10.99 10.39 -7.49
CA ARG A 537 -10.14 9.80 -6.46
C ARG A 537 -10.97 8.96 -5.51
N LYS A 538 -10.65 7.66 -5.44
CA LYS A 538 -11.25 6.73 -4.50
C LYS A 538 -10.42 6.66 -3.22
N SER A 539 -11.05 6.85 -2.08
CA SER A 539 -10.41 6.78 -0.77
C SER A 539 -11.39 6.27 0.29
N ARG A 540 -10.95 6.15 1.54
CA ARG A 540 -11.83 5.86 2.68
C ARG A 540 -12.89 6.95 2.94
N LEU A 541 -12.66 8.15 2.43
CA LEU A 541 -13.63 9.25 2.45
C LEU A 541 -14.60 9.21 1.26
N GLY A 542 -14.66 8.10 0.52
CA GLY A 542 -15.51 7.91 -0.65
C GLY A 542 -14.80 8.20 -1.99
N LEU A 543 -15.59 8.30 -3.02
CA LEU A 543 -15.21 8.69 -4.37
C LEU A 543 -15.46 10.19 -4.56
N HIS A 544 -14.41 10.95 -4.84
CA HIS A 544 -14.49 12.40 -5.03
C HIS A 544 -14.02 12.79 -6.43
N GLU A 545 -14.76 13.73 -7.07
CA GLU A 545 -14.30 14.40 -8.28
C GLU A 545 -13.39 15.56 -7.86
N GLU A 546 -12.13 15.51 -8.28
CA GLU A 546 -11.12 16.53 -8.00
C GLU A 546 -10.88 17.38 -9.25
N GLN A 547 -10.92 18.69 -9.08
CA GLN A 547 -10.54 19.66 -10.10
C GLN A 547 -9.32 20.44 -9.65
N VAL A 548 -8.29 20.49 -10.51
CA VAL A 548 -7.05 21.21 -10.20
C VAL A 548 -7.29 22.71 -10.17
N PRO A 549 -7.04 23.41 -9.03
CA PRO A 549 -7.43 24.82 -8.85
C PRO A 549 -6.77 25.76 -9.83
N ILE A 550 -5.50 25.54 -10.17
CA ILE A 550 -4.75 26.43 -11.07
C ILE A 550 -5.36 26.49 -12.48
N VAL A 551 -5.98 25.42 -12.94
CA VAL A 551 -6.70 25.40 -14.23
C VAL A 551 -7.93 26.29 -14.15
N LYS A 552 -8.69 26.21 -13.06
CA LYS A 552 -9.86 27.05 -12.82
C LYS A 552 -9.46 28.53 -12.75
N GLN A 553 -8.44 28.86 -11.94
CA GLN A 553 -7.91 30.23 -11.81
C GLN A 553 -7.42 30.78 -13.15
N TRP A 554 -6.71 29.96 -13.94
CA TRP A 554 -6.23 30.39 -15.26
C TRP A 554 -7.38 30.69 -16.20
N ARG A 555 -8.42 29.82 -16.25
CA ARG A 555 -9.61 30.04 -17.10
C ARG A 555 -10.40 31.27 -16.68
N GLU A 556 -10.54 31.52 -15.37
CA GLU A 556 -11.18 32.73 -14.86
C GLU A 556 -10.43 34.01 -15.23
N ALA A 557 -9.09 33.96 -15.24
CA ALA A 557 -8.23 35.06 -15.69
C ALA A 557 -8.20 35.25 -17.23
N ASN A 558 -8.51 34.19 -17.99
CA ASN A 558 -8.44 34.17 -19.46
C ASN A 558 -9.76 33.67 -20.09
N PRO A 559 -10.90 34.36 -19.84
CA PRO A 559 -12.23 33.87 -20.26
C PRO A 559 -12.43 33.79 -21.78
N ALA A 560 -11.59 34.42 -22.58
CA ALA A 560 -11.63 34.40 -24.03
C ALA A 560 -10.75 33.31 -24.67
N ALA A 561 -10.00 32.55 -23.87
CA ALA A 561 -9.14 31.48 -24.38
C ALA A 561 -9.93 30.17 -24.49
N ASP A 562 -9.97 29.59 -25.64
CA ASP A 562 -10.64 28.30 -25.90
C ASP A 562 -9.81 27.12 -25.37
N GLU A 563 -8.48 27.20 -25.44
CA GLU A 563 -7.54 26.15 -25.07
C GLU A 563 -6.57 26.60 -23.96
N LEU A 564 -6.06 25.63 -23.18
CA LEU A 564 -4.99 25.88 -22.22
C LEU A 564 -3.67 26.06 -22.99
N PRO A 565 -2.72 26.88 -22.47
CA PRO A 565 -1.38 26.98 -23.02
C PRO A 565 -0.66 25.62 -23.10
N ASP A 566 0.31 25.49 -23.99
CA ASP A 566 1.10 24.28 -24.25
C ASP A 566 1.92 23.79 -23.04
N TYR A 567 2.19 24.68 -22.08
CA TYR A 567 2.87 24.31 -20.84
C TYR A 567 1.94 23.67 -19.79
N PHE A 568 0.61 23.66 -20.01
CA PHE A 568 -0.33 22.89 -19.21
C PHE A 568 -0.34 21.44 -19.67
N VAL A 569 0.50 20.61 -19.05
CA VAL A 569 0.62 19.19 -19.36
C VAL A 569 0.30 18.35 -18.13
N THR A 570 -0.38 17.22 -18.36
CA THR A 570 -0.69 16.20 -17.35
C THR A 570 0.32 15.06 -17.41
N ALA A 571 0.25 14.11 -16.46
CA ALA A 571 1.11 12.93 -16.47
C ALA A 571 0.95 12.09 -17.76
N MET A 572 -0.23 12.10 -18.36
CA MET A 572 -0.53 11.33 -19.57
C MET A 572 -0.07 12.01 -20.86
N ASP A 573 0.21 13.32 -20.82
CA ASP A 573 0.70 14.09 -21.97
C ASP A 573 2.23 14.01 -22.13
N LEU A 574 2.92 13.46 -21.12
CA LEU A 574 4.37 13.35 -21.10
C LEU A 574 4.84 12.04 -21.74
N SER A 575 5.91 12.12 -22.51
CA SER A 575 6.62 10.93 -22.93
C SER A 575 7.30 10.25 -21.73
N PRO A 576 7.45 8.92 -21.73
CA PRO A 576 8.17 8.21 -20.66
C PRO A 576 9.59 8.73 -20.44
N ALA A 577 10.29 9.15 -21.50
CA ALA A 577 11.62 9.74 -21.40
C ALA A 577 11.62 11.09 -20.66
N GLU A 578 10.58 11.92 -20.81
CA GLU A 578 10.44 13.17 -20.04
C GLU A 578 10.26 12.89 -18.55
N HIS A 579 9.47 11.86 -18.18
CA HIS A 579 9.35 11.43 -16.79
C HIS A 579 10.71 11.05 -16.19
N VAL A 580 11.52 10.28 -16.90
CA VAL A 580 12.83 9.82 -16.42
C VAL A 580 13.84 10.97 -16.34
N LYS A 581 13.88 11.87 -17.34
CA LYS A 581 14.75 13.07 -17.31
C LYS A 581 14.47 13.93 -16.08
N VAL A 582 13.20 14.16 -15.77
CA VAL A 582 12.82 14.89 -14.57
C VAL A 582 13.28 14.15 -13.32
N GLN A 583 13.02 12.86 -13.19
CA GLN A 583 13.47 12.08 -12.03
C GLN A 583 14.99 12.16 -11.84
N ALA A 584 15.75 12.04 -12.92
CA ALA A 584 17.21 12.13 -12.88
C ALA A 584 17.70 13.53 -12.45
N ALA A 585 17.05 14.60 -12.91
CA ALA A 585 17.37 15.97 -12.50
C ALA A 585 17.21 16.18 -10.99
N PHE A 586 16.15 15.60 -10.41
CA PHE A 586 15.96 15.59 -8.96
C PHE A 586 17.01 14.70 -8.25
N GLN A 587 17.23 13.46 -8.76
CA GLN A 587 18.12 12.48 -8.12
C GLN A 587 19.56 12.98 -7.97
N ARG A 588 20.04 13.83 -8.86
CA ARG A 588 21.35 14.48 -8.76
C ARG A 588 21.57 15.20 -7.42
N TRP A 589 20.50 15.80 -6.86
CA TRP A 589 20.55 16.60 -5.64
C TRP A 589 19.96 15.89 -4.42
N ILE A 590 19.40 14.69 -4.57
CA ILE A 590 18.79 13.90 -3.49
C ILE A 590 19.73 12.79 -3.07
N ASP A 591 20.12 12.79 -1.80
CA ASP A 591 21.04 11.81 -1.22
C ASP A 591 20.39 10.44 -0.96
N SER A 592 19.11 10.40 -0.64
CA SER A 592 18.31 9.16 -0.58
C SER A 592 17.78 8.79 -1.99
N ALA A 593 16.55 8.32 -2.12
CA ALA A 593 15.95 8.00 -3.41
C ALA A 593 14.66 8.80 -3.64
N ILE A 594 13.96 8.45 -4.68
CA ILE A 594 12.77 9.14 -5.18
C ILE A 594 11.65 8.14 -5.39
N SER A 595 10.48 8.42 -4.82
CA SER A 595 9.24 7.75 -5.19
C SER A 595 8.61 8.51 -6.36
N LYS A 596 8.72 7.94 -7.55
CA LYS A 596 8.10 8.44 -8.77
C LYS A 596 7.60 7.29 -9.63
N THR A 597 6.38 7.45 -10.13
CA THR A 597 5.82 6.55 -11.12
C THR A 597 6.06 7.11 -12.52
N CYS A 598 6.59 6.29 -13.40
CA CYS A 598 6.58 6.59 -14.83
C CYS A 598 5.29 6.03 -15.43
N ASN A 599 4.35 6.93 -15.79
CA ASN A 599 3.11 6.54 -16.44
C ASN A 599 3.39 6.29 -17.92
N VAL A 600 2.92 5.16 -18.44
CA VAL A 600 3.08 4.80 -19.85
C VAL A 600 1.72 4.40 -20.44
N PRO A 601 1.50 4.68 -21.74
CA PRO A 601 0.25 4.33 -22.42
C PRO A 601 -0.01 2.82 -22.42
N ASN A 602 -1.26 2.43 -22.65
CA ASN A 602 -1.67 1.01 -22.72
C ASN A 602 -0.93 0.22 -23.82
N ASP A 603 -0.63 0.85 -24.95
CA ASP A 603 0.06 0.27 -26.10
C ASP A 603 1.59 0.27 -26.01
N TYR A 604 2.15 0.70 -24.86
CA TYR A 604 3.59 0.70 -24.63
C TYR A 604 4.12 -0.74 -24.57
N SER A 605 5.10 -1.07 -25.41
CA SER A 605 5.60 -2.45 -25.53
C SER A 605 6.54 -2.86 -24.41
N VAL A 606 6.78 -4.17 -24.26
CA VAL A 606 7.75 -4.73 -23.29
C VAL A 606 9.16 -4.22 -23.57
N GLU A 607 9.56 -4.13 -24.85
CA GLU A 607 10.86 -3.64 -25.28
C GLU A 607 11.05 -2.17 -24.88
N GLN A 608 10.03 -1.34 -25.09
CA GLN A 608 10.06 0.07 -24.70
C GLN A 608 10.17 0.23 -23.16
N VAL A 609 9.56 -0.65 -22.38
CA VAL A 609 9.74 -0.68 -20.91
C VAL A 609 11.17 -1.07 -20.54
N SER A 610 11.77 -2.01 -21.26
CA SER A 610 13.17 -2.41 -21.06
C SER A 610 14.12 -1.22 -21.30
N GLU A 611 13.93 -0.52 -22.42
CA GLU A 611 14.70 0.68 -22.76
C GLU A 611 14.54 1.78 -21.69
N LEU A 612 13.33 1.95 -21.17
CA LEU A 612 13.03 2.95 -20.15
C LEU A 612 13.76 2.67 -18.84
N TYR A 613 13.75 1.43 -18.35
CA TYR A 613 14.49 1.08 -17.13
C TYR A 613 16.01 1.16 -17.31
N GLN A 614 16.54 0.80 -18.48
CA GLN A 614 17.96 1.01 -18.81
C GLN A 614 18.29 2.50 -18.81
N TYR A 615 17.43 3.33 -19.38
CA TYR A 615 17.59 4.79 -19.39
C TYR A 615 17.56 5.40 -17.98
N MET A 616 16.70 4.88 -17.06
CA MET A 616 16.72 5.27 -15.65
C MET A 616 18.10 4.99 -15.01
N TYR A 617 18.65 3.81 -15.24
CA TYR A 617 19.98 3.45 -14.74
C TYR A 617 21.08 4.34 -15.31
N GLU A 618 21.09 4.56 -16.62
CA GLU A 618 22.10 5.38 -17.31
C GLU A 618 22.09 6.85 -16.85
N LEU A 619 20.93 7.39 -16.51
CA LEU A 619 20.79 8.74 -15.96
C LEU A 619 21.03 8.83 -14.45
N GLY A 620 21.38 7.73 -13.79
CA GLY A 620 21.72 7.69 -12.36
C GLY A 620 20.52 7.78 -11.41
N CYS A 621 19.32 7.33 -11.82
CA CYS A 621 18.22 7.08 -10.92
C CYS A 621 18.56 5.89 -10.02
N LYS A 622 18.17 5.92 -8.73
CA LYS A 622 18.44 4.83 -7.77
C LYS A 622 17.41 3.70 -7.81
N GLY A 623 16.34 3.90 -8.56
CA GLY A 623 15.27 2.93 -8.77
C GLY A 623 14.12 3.55 -9.54
N GLY A 624 13.10 2.75 -9.81
CA GLY A 624 11.92 3.22 -10.52
C GLY A 624 10.82 2.18 -10.59
N THR A 625 9.63 2.68 -10.85
CA THR A 625 8.44 1.89 -11.14
C THR A 625 7.74 2.47 -12.36
N ILE A 626 7.11 1.60 -13.13
CA ILE A 626 6.23 2.01 -14.20
C ILE A 626 4.78 1.72 -13.81
N TYR A 627 3.88 2.45 -14.42
CA TYR A 627 2.46 2.15 -14.41
C TYR A 627 1.94 2.26 -15.85
N ARG A 628 1.65 1.09 -16.45
CA ARG A 628 1.01 1.04 -17.77
C ARG A 628 -0.50 1.14 -17.57
N ASP A 629 -1.14 2.03 -18.33
CA ASP A 629 -2.58 2.22 -18.26
C ASP A 629 -3.33 0.88 -18.50
N GLY A 630 -4.28 0.57 -17.62
CA GLY A 630 -5.01 -0.70 -17.64
C GLY A 630 -4.26 -1.93 -17.13
N SER A 631 -3.05 -1.80 -16.53
CA SER A 631 -2.30 -2.94 -15.98
C SER A 631 -2.79 -3.45 -14.62
N ARG A 632 -3.71 -2.75 -13.97
CA ARG A 632 -4.32 -3.14 -12.68
C ARG A 632 -5.83 -3.00 -12.72
N ASP A 633 -6.53 -3.96 -12.08
CA ASP A 633 -8.01 -3.96 -12.00
C ASP A 633 -8.57 -2.87 -11.08
N GLU A 634 -7.84 -2.51 -10.01
CA GLU A 634 -8.23 -1.45 -9.07
C GLU A 634 -7.31 -0.23 -9.22
N GLN A 635 -7.90 0.91 -9.57
CA GLN A 635 -7.21 2.19 -9.69
C GLN A 635 -7.66 3.16 -8.58
N VAL A 636 -6.70 3.82 -7.93
CA VAL A 636 -6.97 4.86 -6.93
C VAL A 636 -7.32 6.20 -7.57
N LEU A 637 -6.74 6.47 -8.75
CA LEU A 637 -7.01 7.65 -9.57
C LEU A 637 -7.59 7.18 -10.91
N MET A 638 -8.72 7.74 -11.32
CA MET A 638 -9.43 7.39 -12.55
C MET A 638 -9.67 8.66 -13.36
N LEU A 639 -9.51 8.57 -14.67
CA LEU A 639 -9.75 9.71 -15.56
C LEU A 639 -11.24 10.03 -15.65
N LYS A 640 -11.57 11.30 -15.91
CA LYS A 640 -12.92 11.67 -16.31
C LYS A 640 -13.18 11.08 -17.71
N GLY A 641 -14.29 10.33 -17.84
CA GLY A 641 -14.56 9.50 -19.03
C GLY A 641 -14.32 8.01 -18.81
N ASP A 642 -13.79 7.59 -17.65
CA ASP A 642 -13.77 6.19 -17.26
C ASP A 642 -15.21 5.74 -16.93
N GLU A 643 -15.76 4.88 -17.77
CA GLU A 643 -17.14 4.39 -17.64
C GLU A 643 -17.43 3.76 -16.27
N ARG A 644 -16.45 3.14 -15.63
CA ARG A 644 -16.57 2.52 -14.29
C ARG A 644 -16.69 3.60 -13.21
N ALA A 645 -15.85 4.63 -13.25
CA ALA A 645 -15.89 5.73 -12.29
C ALA A 645 -17.16 6.56 -12.45
N GLU A 646 -17.57 6.83 -13.70
CA GLU A 646 -18.80 7.57 -13.99
C GLU A 646 -20.04 6.78 -13.59
N SER A 647 -20.05 5.45 -13.80
CA SER A 647 -21.12 4.56 -13.36
C SER A 647 -21.21 4.50 -11.83
N GLU A 648 -20.08 4.32 -11.12
CA GLU A 648 -20.03 4.32 -9.65
C GLU A 648 -20.48 5.68 -9.07
N MET A 649 -20.06 6.81 -9.68
CA MET A 649 -20.53 8.15 -9.29
C MET A 649 -22.00 8.37 -9.59
N ALA A 650 -22.52 7.84 -10.70
CA ALA A 650 -23.92 7.94 -11.05
C ALA A 650 -24.79 7.09 -10.10
N GLU A 651 -24.31 5.93 -9.67
CA GLU A 651 -24.96 5.11 -8.64
C GLU A 651 -24.95 5.80 -7.27
N LEU A 652 -23.81 6.38 -6.86
CA LEU A 652 -23.72 7.16 -5.63
C LEU A 652 -24.64 8.38 -5.64
N LYS A 653 -24.74 9.09 -6.77
CA LYS A 653 -25.69 10.21 -6.94
C LYS A 653 -27.14 9.74 -6.99
N LYS A 654 -27.44 8.57 -7.54
CA LYS A 654 -28.78 7.98 -7.53
C LYS A 654 -29.19 7.49 -6.14
N THR A 655 -28.28 6.91 -5.38
CA THR A 655 -28.51 6.51 -3.98
C THR A 655 -28.66 7.71 -3.06
N ALA A 656 -27.95 8.83 -3.33
CA ALA A 656 -28.12 10.09 -2.61
C ALA A 656 -29.43 10.82 -2.97
N ALA A 657 -29.99 10.58 -4.18
CA ALA A 657 -31.24 11.18 -4.62
C ALA A 657 -32.49 10.31 -4.37
N ALA A 658 -32.28 9.03 -4.00
CA ALA A 658 -33.34 8.16 -3.55
C ALA A 658 -33.61 8.44 -2.06
N GLU A 659 -34.84 8.81 -1.72
CA GLU A 659 -35.28 8.98 -0.32
C GLU A 659 -34.83 7.81 0.55
N PRO A 660 -34.44 8.07 1.82
CA PRO A 660 -33.94 7.01 2.72
C PRO A 660 -35.10 6.11 3.13
N ALA A 661 -35.37 5.08 2.37
CA ALA A 661 -36.10 3.92 2.85
C ALA A 661 -35.16 2.95 3.53
N THR A 662 -34.36 3.40 4.47
CA THR A 662 -33.70 2.55 5.45
C THR A 662 -34.56 2.41 6.67
N THR A 663 -35.60 1.59 6.56
CA THR A 663 -36.08 0.91 7.75
C THR A 663 -34.86 0.17 8.35
N PRO A 664 -34.51 0.41 9.61
CA PRO A 664 -33.44 -0.35 10.23
C PRO A 664 -33.70 -1.84 10.03
N HIS A 665 -32.67 -2.64 9.70
CA HIS A 665 -32.82 -4.08 9.52
C HIS A 665 -33.40 -4.68 10.79
N ARG A 666 -34.72 -4.75 10.83
CA ARG A 666 -35.47 -5.29 11.98
C ARG A 666 -35.46 -6.81 11.84
N VAL A 667 -34.75 -7.48 12.77
CA VAL A 667 -34.93 -8.91 12.92
C VAL A 667 -36.32 -9.14 13.49
N TYR A 668 -37.23 -9.66 12.70
CA TYR A 668 -38.60 -9.99 13.15
C TYR A 668 -38.52 -11.00 14.29
N PRO A 669 -39.15 -10.71 15.45
CA PRO A 669 -39.12 -11.58 16.62
C PRO A 669 -39.68 -12.93 16.28
N ARG A 670 -39.04 -13.98 16.83
CA ARG A 670 -39.53 -15.35 16.64
C ARG A 670 -40.81 -15.57 17.45
N PRO A 671 -41.92 -16.01 16.84
CA PRO A 671 -43.11 -16.44 17.58
C PRO A 671 -42.81 -17.65 18.48
N ASP A 672 -43.51 -17.75 19.62
CA ASP A 672 -43.33 -18.87 20.55
C ASP A 672 -43.63 -20.23 19.91
N LYS A 673 -44.54 -20.24 18.94
CA LYS A 673 -44.92 -21.46 18.19
C LYS A 673 -44.88 -21.18 16.69
N LEU A 674 -44.22 -22.07 15.96
CA LEU A 674 -44.18 -22.07 14.50
C LEU A 674 -44.62 -23.46 14.00
N ARG A 675 -45.21 -23.51 12.84
CA ARG A 675 -45.46 -24.77 12.12
C ARG A 675 -44.31 -25.03 11.14
N GLY A 676 -43.82 -26.27 11.06
CA GLY A 676 -42.74 -26.60 10.16
C GLY A 676 -42.76 -28.04 9.70
N THR A 677 -41.99 -28.29 8.65
CA THR A 677 -41.77 -29.63 8.06
C THR A 677 -40.30 -29.96 8.20
N THR A 678 -40.01 -31.22 8.59
CA THR A 678 -38.63 -31.74 8.57
C THR A 678 -38.51 -32.74 7.41
N VAL A 679 -37.60 -32.42 6.49
CA VAL A 679 -37.32 -33.28 5.33
C VAL A 679 -35.98 -33.97 5.51
N ALA A 680 -35.97 -35.31 5.32
CA ALA A 680 -34.71 -36.06 5.30
C ALA A 680 -34.22 -36.20 3.87
N THR A 681 -32.98 -35.82 3.63
CA THR A 681 -32.32 -35.89 2.31
C THR A 681 -30.95 -36.52 2.41
N LEU A 682 -30.49 -37.15 1.30
CA LEU A 682 -29.14 -37.68 1.22
C LEU A 682 -28.20 -36.62 0.71
N THR A 683 -27.02 -36.51 1.31
CA THR A 683 -25.94 -35.60 0.93
C THR A 683 -24.63 -36.39 0.80
N PRO A 684 -23.59 -35.84 0.20
CA PRO A 684 -22.26 -36.48 0.14
C PRO A 684 -21.67 -36.87 1.50
N PHE A 685 -22.15 -36.26 2.58
CA PHE A 685 -21.71 -36.51 3.97
C PHE A 685 -22.64 -37.39 4.78
N GLY A 686 -23.66 -37.94 4.14
CA GLY A 686 -24.66 -38.78 4.77
C GLY A 686 -26.06 -38.18 4.78
N LYS A 687 -26.97 -38.73 5.61
CA LYS A 687 -28.35 -38.26 5.69
C LYS A 687 -28.45 -36.97 6.49
N ALA A 688 -28.99 -35.91 5.87
CA ALA A 688 -29.28 -34.63 6.50
C ALA A 688 -30.79 -34.52 6.79
N TYR A 689 -31.09 -33.77 7.85
CA TYR A 689 -32.45 -33.37 8.24
C TYR A 689 -32.58 -31.86 8.16
N ILE A 690 -33.48 -31.38 7.30
CA ILE A 690 -33.72 -29.97 7.04
C ILE A 690 -35.11 -29.65 7.58
N THR A 691 -35.18 -28.82 8.63
CA THR A 691 -36.42 -28.35 9.24
C THR A 691 -36.69 -26.96 8.75
N ILE A 692 -37.85 -26.74 8.18
CA ILE A 692 -38.30 -25.47 7.60
C ILE A 692 -39.52 -25.04 8.36
N ASN A 693 -39.44 -23.96 9.12
CA ASN A 693 -40.56 -23.39 9.84
C ASN A 693 -41.20 -22.24 9.05
N ARG A 694 -42.49 -22.09 9.16
CA ARG A 694 -43.31 -21.13 8.42
C ARG A 694 -44.05 -20.21 9.37
N ASP A 695 -44.31 -18.95 8.96
CA ASP A 695 -45.14 -18.02 9.68
C ASP A 695 -46.63 -18.32 9.51
N GLU A 696 -47.49 -17.50 10.12
CA GLU A 696 -48.95 -17.69 10.08
C GLU A 696 -49.54 -17.61 8.65
N ASP A 697 -48.86 -16.86 7.76
CA ASP A 697 -49.20 -16.70 6.33
C ASP A 697 -48.55 -17.74 5.43
N ASN A 698 -47.95 -18.79 6.02
CA ASN A 698 -47.28 -19.89 5.32
C ASN A 698 -46.04 -19.45 4.52
N ASN A 699 -45.38 -18.32 4.89
CA ASN A 699 -44.10 -17.90 4.33
C ASN A 699 -42.93 -18.56 5.08
N PRO A 700 -41.77 -18.79 4.41
CA PRO A 700 -40.58 -19.30 5.10
C PRO A 700 -40.13 -18.30 6.17
N PHE A 701 -39.80 -18.83 7.37
CA PHE A 701 -39.42 -18.02 8.52
C PHE A 701 -38.05 -18.39 9.08
N GLU A 702 -37.77 -19.67 9.24
CA GLU A 702 -36.48 -20.17 9.71
C GLU A 702 -36.17 -21.56 9.14
N VAL A 703 -34.87 -21.85 9.00
CA VAL A 703 -34.37 -23.14 8.47
C VAL A 703 -33.32 -23.69 9.44
N PHE A 704 -33.46 -24.96 9.83
CA PHE A 704 -32.46 -25.69 10.59
C PHE A 704 -31.91 -26.83 9.74
N VAL A 705 -30.61 -27.01 9.76
CA VAL A 705 -29.93 -28.10 9.04
C VAL A 705 -29.14 -28.93 10.05
N ALA A 706 -29.40 -30.20 10.11
CA ALA A 706 -28.72 -31.14 10.99
C ALA A 706 -28.17 -32.33 10.19
N ILE A 707 -26.90 -32.66 10.39
CA ILE A 707 -26.21 -33.77 9.73
C ILE A 707 -25.07 -34.32 10.61
N GLY A 708 -24.87 -35.61 10.59
CA GLY A 708 -23.76 -36.25 11.31
C GLY A 708 -23.96 -36.32 12.83
N LYS A 709 -22.85 -36.42 13.57
CA LYS A 709 -22.85 -36.46 15.03
C LYS A 709 -22.70 -35.07 15.61
N ALA A 710 -23.33 -34.78 16.72
CA ALA A 710 -23.16 -33.55 17.45
C ALA A 710 -21.67 -33.31 17.76
N GLY A 711 -21.20 -32.10 17.48
CA GLY A 711 -19.78 -31.70 17.68
C GLY A 711 -18.85 -32.07 16.51
N SER A 712 -19.35 -32.56 15.37
CA SER A 712 -18.54 -32.73 14.16
C SER A 712 -18.47 -31.44 13.33
N ASP A 713 -17.38 -31.23 12.57
CA ASP A 713 -17.21 -30.06 11.71
C ASP A 713 -18.36 -29.90 10.72
N ILE A 714 -18.80 -30.98 10.09
CA ILE A 714 -19.91 -30.93 9.16
C ILE A 714 -21.24 -30.54 9.83
N GLN A 715 -21.45 -30.88 11.11
CA GLN A 715 -22.61 -30.41 11.87
C GLN A 715 -22.50 -28.92 12.16
N ALA A 716 -21.28 -28.41 12.46
CA ALA A 716 -21.06 -26.97 12.69
C ALA A 716 -21.30 -26.16 11.41
N ASP A 717 -20.83 -26.64 10.27
CA ASP A 717 -21.08 -26.03 8.95
C ASP A 717 -22.58 -26.02 8.60
N ALA A 718 -23.26 -27.13 8.83
CA ALA A 718 -24.71 -27.28 8.60
C ALA A 718 -25.51 -26.32 9.48
N GLU A 719 -25.16 -26.23 10.77
CA GLU A 719 -25.80 -25.32 11.72
C GLU A 719 -25.55 -23.86 11.34
N SER A 720 -24.32 -23.51 10.93
CA SER A 720 -23.96 -22.18 10.43
C SER A 720 -24.81 -21.79 9.23
N LEU A 721 -24.93 -22.68 8.23
CA LEU A 721 -25.77 -22.47 7.05
C LEU A 721 -27.23 -22.24 7.48
N GLY A 722 -27.79 -23.06 8.34
CA GLY A 722 -29.16 -22.92 8.83
C GLY A 722 -29.42 -21.60 9.56
N ARG A 723 -28.45 -21.15 10.39
CA ARG A 723 -28.53 -19.86 11.09
C ARG A 723 -28.48 -18.68 10.12
N MET A 724 -27.62 -18.70 9.11
CA MET A 724 -27.56 -17.64 8.09
C MET A 724 -28.86 -17.55 7.28
N LEU A 725 -29.39 -18.69 6.84
CA LEU A 725 -30.66 -18.75 6.13
C LEU A 725 -31.82 -18.19 6.97
N SER A 726 -31.87 -18.58 8.26
CA SER A 726 -32.87 -18.09 9.20
C SER A 726 -32.76 -16.59 9.43
N LEU A 727 -31.52 -16.05 9.51
CA LEU A 727 -31.30 -14.62 9.66
C LEU A 727 -31.80 -13.83 8.44
N LEU A 728 -31.49 -14.27 7.22
CA LEU A 728 -31.92 -13.64 5.97
C LEU A 728 -33.46 -13.60 5.88
N LEU A 729 -34.13 -14.70 6.19
CA LEU A 729 -35.60 -14.78 6.19
C LEU A 729 -36.24 -13.91 7.28
N ARG A 730 -35.61 -13.82 8.46
CA ARG A 730 -36.12 -13.01 9.57
C ARG A 730 -35.82 -11.53 9.48
N THR A 731 -34.84 -11.14 8.68
CA THR A 731 -34.58 -9.71 8.37
C THR A 731 -35.43 -9.22 7.19
N THR A 732 -36.02 -10.13 6.43
CA THR A 732 -36.89 -9.82 5.29
C THR A 732 -38.37 -9.59 5.74
N ALA A 733 -38.97 -8.53 5.22
CA ALA A 733 -40.40 -8.26 5.47
C ALA A 733 -41.25 -9.46 5.04
N PRO A 734 -42.34 -9.82 5.79
CA PRO A 734 -43.13 -11.02 5.51
C PRO A 734 -43.60 -11.21 4.08
N PRO A 735 -44.11 -10.17 3.37
CA PRO A 735 -44.56 -10.35 1.98
C PRO A 735 -43.39 -10.67 1.00
N ASN A 736 -42.17 -10.32 1.34
CA ASN A 736 -41.00 -10.51 0.47
C ASN A 736 -40.21 -11.80 0.80
N ARG A 737 -40.58 -12.56 1.83
CA ARG A 737 -39.84 -13.75 2.26
C ARG A 737 -39.75 -14.86 1.21
N ARG A 738 -40.79 -15.01 0.41
CA ARG A 738 -40.78 -15.98 -0.70
C ARG A 738 -39.82 -15.57 -1.81
N GLU A 739 -39.71 -14.28 -2.09
CA GLU A 739 -38.75 -13.77 -3.05
C GLU A 739 -37.29 -13.93 -2.52
N MET A 740 -37.06 -13.59 -1.27
CA MET A 740 -35.78 -13.87 -0.61
C MET A 740 -35.44 -15.36 -0.65
N LEU A 741 -36.42 -16.27 -0.48
CA LEU A 741 -36.17 -17.71 -0.55
C LEU A 741 -35.75 -18.13 -1.97
N LYS A 742 -36.29 -17.54 -3.03
CA LYS A 742 -35.84 -17.79 -4.39
C LYS A 742 -34.39 -17.41 -4.59
N LEU A 743 -34.00 -16.22 -4.13
CA LEU A 743 -32.60 -15.74 -4.18
C LEU A 743 -31.68 -16.68 -3.41
N ILE A 744 -32.09 -17.15 -2.23
CA ILE A 744 -31.35 -18.15 -1.43
C ILE A 744 -31.15 -19.45 -2.22
N ILE A 745 -32.19 -19.96 -2.86
CA ILE A 745 -32.13 -21.21 -3.67
C ILE A 745 -31.14 -21.04 -4.82
N GLU A 746 -31.21 -19.92 -5.55
CA GLU A 746 -30.28 -19.59 -6.64
C GLU A 746 -28.81 -19.58 -6.20
N GLN A 747 -28.53 -19.07 -4.99
CA GLN A 747 -27.16 -18.99 -4.48
C GLN A 747 -26.64 -20.37 -3.96
N LEU A 748 -27.50 -21.27 -3.55
CA LEU A 748 -27.12 -22.57 -2.98
C LEU A 748 -27.14 -23.72 -4.00
N GLN A 749 -27.94 -23.57 -5.06
CA GLN A 749 -28.10 -24.59 -6.11
C GLN A 749 -26.78 -24.72 -6.91
N ASP A 750 -26.50 -25.95 -7.32
CA ASP A 750 -25.36 -26.31 -8.16
C ASP A 750 -23.98 -26.04 -7.54
N ILE A 751 -23.90 -25.71 -6.24
CA ILE A 751 -22.61 -25.65 -5.53
C ILE A 751 -21.99 -27.05 -5.52
N GLY A 752 -20.84 -27.18 -6.21
CA GLY A 752 -20.10 -28.43 -6.31
C GLY A 752 -19.39 -28.82 -5.02
N GLY A 753 -19.21 -30.10 -4.79
CA GLY A 753 -18.41 -30.66 -3.70
C GLY A 753 -17.53 -31.81 -4.21
N ALA A 754 -16.52 -32.19 -3.41
CA ALA A 754 -15.54 -33.19 -3.79
C ALA A 754 -16.11 -34.61 -4.03
N ARG A 755 -17.32 -34.94 -3.52
CA ARG A 755 -17.89 -36.28 -3.57
C ARG A 755 -19.40 -36.23 -3.83
N PRO A 756 -19.87 -35.82 -5.03
CA PRO A 756 -21.30 -35.80 -5.33
C PRO A 756 -21.91 -37.21 -5.30
N ILE A 757 -23.20 -37.33 -4.95
CA ILE A 757 -23.94 -38.58 -4.89
C ILE A 757 -25.11 -38.59 -5.85
N GLY A 758 -25.54 -39.77 -6.33
CA GLY A 758 -26.64 -39.97 -7.27
C GLY A 758 -26.24 -39.74 -8.74
N PHE A 759 -27.21 -39.97 -9.66
CA PHE A 759 -27.01 -39.86 -11.11
C PHE A 759 -28.14 -39.05 -11.76
N GLY A 760 -27.78 -38.38 -12.87
CA GLY A 760 -28.74 -37.60 -13.67
C GLY A 760 -29.37 -36.48 -12.85
N SER A 761 -30.66 -36.18 -13.03
CA SER A 761 -31.41 -35.13 -12.32
C SER A 761 -31.49 -35.33 -10.80
N LYS A 762 -31.20 -36.52 -10.31
CA LYS A 762 -31.17 -36.87 -8.87
C LYS A 762 -29.79 -36.72 -8.25
N ARG A 763 -28.78 -36.25 -8.99
CA ARG A 763 -27.42 -36.03 -8.49
C ARG A 763 -27.40 -34.85 -7.52
N VAL A 764 -26.89 -35.07 -6.31
CA VAL A 764 -26.72 -34.08 -5.27
C VAL A 764 -25.23 -33.72 -5.17
N LEU A 765 -24.86 -32.47 -5.40
CA LEU A 765 -23.49 -32.04 -5.55
C LEU A 765 -22.82 -31.77 -4.20
N SER A 766 -23.54 -31.22 -3.24
CA SER A 766 -23.01 -30.81 -1.93
C SER A 766 -24.13 -30.70 -0.89
N LEU A 767 -23.79 -30.36 0.37
CA LEU A 767 -24.78 -30.04 1.40
C LEU A 767 -25.60 -28.78 1.06
N PRO A 768 -25.01 -27.64 0.62
CA PRO A 768 -25.80 -26.51 0.14
C PRO A 768 -26.74 -26.83 -1.01
N ASP A 769 -26.30 -27.59 -2.02
CA ASP A 769 -27.18 -28.05 -3.13
C ASP A 769 -28.34 -28.91 -2.64
N ALA A 770 -28.11 -29.78 -1.66
CA ALA A 770 -29.17 -30.57 -1.02
C ALA A 770 -30.20 -29.70 -0.31
N VAL A 771 -29.76 -28.65 0.40
CA VAL A 771 -30.62 -27.68 1.09
C VAL A 771 -31.46 -26.91 0.06
N ALA A 772 -30.84 -26.41 -1.03
CA ALA A 772 -31.52 -25.70 -2.10
C ALA A 772 -32.68 -26.54 -2.70
N ARG A 773 -32.39 -27.80 -3.05
CA ARG A 773 -33.38 -28.73 -3.61
C ARG A 773 -34.56 -29.02 -2.68
N VAL A 774 -34.29 -29.13 -1.38
CA VAL A 774 -35.35 -29.33 -0.39
C VAL A 774 -36.20 -28.08 -0.27
N LEU A 775 -35.62 -26.89 -0.22
CA LEU A 775 -36.31 -25.61 -0.17
C LEU A 775 -37.17 -25.38 -1.43
N GLN A 776 -36.62 -25.69 -2.62
CA GLN A 776 -37.29 -25.58 -3.90
C GLN A 776 -38.55 -26.48 -3.95
N ASN A 777 -38.42 -27.73 -3.53
CA ASN A 777 -39.53 -28.68 -3.53
C ASN A 777 -40.63 -28.30 -2.53
N GLU A 778 -40.25 -27.86 -1.32
CA GLU A 778 -41.18 -27.53 -0.24
C GLU A 778 -42.02 -26.29 -0.53
N PHE A 779 -41.56 -25.36 -1.34
CA PHE A 779 -42.26 -24.13 -1.70
C PHE A 779 -42.75 -24.12 -3.14
N SER A 780 -42.62 -25.23 -3.89
CA SER A 780 -43.05 -25.38 -5.31
C SER A 780 -42.56 -24.23 -6.18
N ILE A 781 -41.27 -23.91 -6.08
CA ILE A 781 -40.63 -22.87 -6.87
C ILE A 781 -40.18 -23.51 -8.19
N ASP A 782 -40.99 -23.28 -9.24
CA ASP A 782 -40.68 -23.71 -10.61
C ASP A 782 -39.61 -22.78 -11.18
N GLU A 783 -38.47 -23.33 -11.65
CA GLU A 783 -37.27 -22.72 -12.22
C GLU A 783 -36.85 -21.34 -11.68
N PRO A 784 -35.61 -21.20 -11.18
CA PRO A 784 -35.10 -19.91 -10.74
C PRO A 784 -34.97 -18.93 -11.91
N MET A 785 -35.39 -17.66 -11.73
CA MET A 785 -35.09 -16.60 -12.67
C MET A 785 -33.59 -16.42 -12.84
N LYS A 786 -33.06 -16.83 -13.98
CA LYS A 786 -31.69 -16.44 -14.37
C LYS A 786 -31.67 -14.93 -14.59
N GLN A 787 -31.06 -14.20 -13.66
CA GLN A 787 -30.54 -12.84 -13.76
C GLN A 787 -30.90 -11.94 -12.56
N LEU A 788 -30.05 -11.96 -11.58
CA LEU A 788 -29.59 -10.77 -10.89
C LEU A 788 -28.07 -10.80 -11.02
N GLY A 789 -27.49 -9.84 -11.73
CA GLY A 789 -26.08 -9.81 -12.14
C GLY A 789 -25.05 -9.71 -11.01
N LEU A 790 -25.08 -10.66 -10.08
CA LEU A 790 -23.96 -10.94 -9.22
C LEU A 790 -23.04 -11.91 -9.98
N PRO A 791 -21.75 -11.66 -10.09
CA PRO A 791 -20.84 -12.58 -10.74
C PRO A 791 -20.79 -13.87 -9.92
N ILE A 792 -21.55 -14.87 -10.34
CA ILE A 792 -21.30 -16.23 -9.91
C ILE A 792 -19.93 -16.57 -10.50
N ALA A 793 -18.93 -16.77 -9.66
CA ALA A 793 -17.69 -17.41 -10.06
C ALA A 793 -18.02 -18.87 -10.42
N THR A 794 -18.63 -19.07 -11.58
CA THR A 794 -18.62 -20.36 -12.23
C THR A 794 -17.22 -20.52 -12.79
N THR A 795 -16.37 -21.26 -12.10
CA THR A 795 -15.19 -21.89 -12.70
C THR A 795 -15.67 -22.87 -13.75
N THR A 796 -16.17 -22.37 -14.87
CA THR A 796 -16.20 -23.12 -16.12
C THR A 796 -14.81 -22.94 -16.73
N TRP A 797 -14.01 -23.96 -16.65
CA TRP A 797 -12.82 -24.09 -17.46
C TRP A 797 -13.27 -24.10 -18.91
N VAL A 798 -13.07 -22.98 -19.63
CA VAL A 798 -13.18 -22.96 -21.09
C VAL A 798 -11.87 -23.55 -21.58
N GLU A 799 -11.92 -24.79 -22.01
CA GLU A 799 -10.93 -25.37 -22.90
C GLU A 799 -10.90 -24.51 -24.19
N GLN A 800 -9.80 -23.78 -24.39
CA GLN A 800 -9.47 -23.29 -25.72
C GLN A 800 -9.06 -24.49 -26.56
N SER A 801 -9.92 -24.87 -27.48
CA SER A 801 -9.65 -25.86 -28.52
C SER A 801 -8.56 -25.30 -29.44
N ALA A 802 -7.35 -25.89 -29.33
CA ALA A 802 -6.43 -25.96 -30.46
C ALA A 802 -6.84 -27.18 -31.27
N ASP A 803 -7.06 -26.97 -32.55
CA ASP A 803 -7.41 -28.03 -33.53
C ASP A 803 -6.44 -29.21 -33.46
N GLY A 804 -6.99 -30.41 -33.30
CA GLY A 804 -6.23 -31.65 -33.42
C GLY A 804 -6.89 -32.83 -32.72
N ALA A 805 -7.81 -33.53 -33.45
CA ALA A 805 -8.30 -34.88 -33.26
C ALA A 805 -8.46 -35.43 -31.83
N ALA A 806 -9.70 -35.61 -31.43
CA ALA A 806 -10.11 -36.36 -30.24
C ALA A 806 -9.77 -37.85 -30.37
N PRO A 807 -9.43 -38.50 -29.28
CA PRO A 807 -9.92 -39.84 -29.02
C PRO A 807 -10.98 -39.84 -27.92
N GLU A 808 -12.10 -40.46 -28.27
CA GLU A 808 -13.14 -40.86 -27.32
C GLU A 808 -12.54 -41.76 -26.24
N SER A 809 -12.75 -41.40 -24.97
CA SER A 809 -13.19 -42.36 -23.93
C SER A 809 -13.41 -41.63 -22.60
N ASP A 810 -14.67 -41.47 -22.25
CA ASP A 810 -15.13 -41.36 -20.86
C ASP A 810 -14.72 -42.62 -20.08
N ALA A 811 -13.61 -42.55 -19.34
CA ALA A 811 -13.36 -43.48 -18.24
C ALA A 811 -13.01 -42.64 -17.01
N ALA A 812 -13.98 -42.49 -16.13
CA ALA A 812 -13.77 -42.00 -14.77
C ALA A 812 -12.62 -42.79 -14.14
N ILE A 813 -11.51 -42.14 -13.82
CA ILE A 813 -10.38 -42.73 -13.10
C ILE A 813 -10.83 -42.94 -11.65
N SER A 814 -11.52 -44.05 -11.38
CA SER A 814 -11.84 -44.49 -10.02
C SER A 814 -10.55 -45.02 -9.37
N GLY A 815 -10.12 -44.34 -8.28
CA GLY A 815 -8.95 -44.76 -7.51
C GLY A 815 -7.69 -43.85 -7.65
N ALA A 816 -7.83 -42.63 -8.17
CA ALA A 816 -6.74 -41.66 -8.18
C ALA A 816 -6.55 -41.03 -6.79
N ASP A 817 -5.32 -40.98 -6.34
CA ASP A 817 -4.90 -40.28 -5.12
C ASP A 817 -4.56 -38.80 -5.43
N MET A 818 -4.46 -38.00 -4.37
CA MET A 818 -4.02 -36.61 -4.48
C MET A 818 -2.54 -36.56 -4.81
N CYS A 819 -2.17 -35.82 -5.85
CA CYS A 819 -0.78 -35.61 -6.22
C CYS A 819 -0.10 -34.67 -5.21
N PRO A 820 1.05 -35.06 -4.63
CA PRO A 820 1.76 -34.20 -3.66
C PRO A 820 2.39 -32.95 -4.29
N GLU A 821 2.53 -32.90 -5.62
CA GLU A 821 3.16 -31.80 -6.33
C GLU A 821 2.16 -30.73 -6.78
N CYS A 822 1.00 -31.12 -7.30
CA CYS A 822 0.01 -30.19 -7.81
C CYS A 822 -1.32 -30.17 -7.03
N ASN A 823 -1.45 -30.99 -5.99
CA ASN A 823 -2.66 -31.17 -5.17
C ASN A 823 -3.93 -31.59 -5.93
N MET A 824 -3.80 -32.06 -7.18
CA MET A 824 -4.91 -32.57 -7.98
C MET A 824 -5.10 -34.06 -7.73
N ILE A 825 -6.35 -34.52 -7.70
CA ILE A 825 -6.68 -35.94 -7.55
C ILE A 825 -6.56 -36.66 -8.95
N THR A 826 -5.32 -36.75 -9.42
CA THR A 826 -4.95 -37.33 -10.73
C THR A 826 -3.74 -38.24 -10.63
N LEU A 827 -3.36 -38.65 -9.41
CA LEU A 827 -2.24 -39.58 -9.18
C LEU A 827 -2.76 -41.00 -9.22
N VAL A 828 -2.43 -41.73 -10.26
CA VAL A 828 -2.85 -43.12 -10.44
C VAL A 828 -1.65 -44.08 -10.51
N ARG A 829 -1.87 -45.36 -10.15
CA ARG A 829 -0.86 -46.38 -10.34
C ARG A 829 -0.85 -46.83 -11.80
N ALA A 830 0.25 -46.60 -12.49
CA ALA A 830 0.50 -47.03 -13.85
C ALA A 830 1.91 -47.63 -13.96
N GLU A 831 2.05 -48.78 -14.55
CA GLU A 831 3.35 -49.46 -14.84
C GLU A 831 4.25 -49.65 -13.61
N GLY A 832 3.67 -49.85 -12.41
CA GLY A 832 4.43 -50.06 -11.17
C GLY A 832 4.75 -48.77 -10.40
N CYS A 833 4.52 -47.58 -10.97
CA CYS A 833 4.74 -46.29 -10.39
C CYS A 833 3.41 -45.54 -10.15
N ARG A 834 3.43 -44.53 -9.27
CA ARG A 834 2.30 -43.58 -9.12
C ARG A 834 2.61 -42.39 -10.01
N LYS A 835 1.80 -42.15 -11.06
CA LYS A 835 1.98 -41.02 -11.98
C LYS A 835 0.80 -40.06 -11.92
N CYS A 836 1.09 -38.76 -11.83
CA CYS A 836 0.10 -37.72 -11.94
C CYS A 836 -0.11 -37.35 -13.41
N PHE A 837 -1.34 -37.49 -13.89
CA PHE A 837 -1.67 -37.16 -15.29
C PHE A 837 -1.81 -35.67 -15.53
N TYR A 838 -1.86 -34.84 -14.47
CA TYR A 838 -1.98 -33.39 -14.62
C TYR A 838 -0.61 -32.68 -14.70
N CYS A 839 0.32 -32.96 -13.78
CA CYS A 839 1.62 -32.29 -13.73
C CYS A 839 2.81 -33.15 -14.12
N GLY A 840 2.59 -34.42 -14.50
CA GLY A 840 3.66 -35.36 -14.86
C GLY A 840 4.48 -35.92 -13.68
N TYR A 841 4.12 -35.59 -12.42
CA TYR A 841 4.76 -36.13 -11.23
C TYR A 841 4.75 -37.68 -11.25
N SER A 842 5.86 -38.31 -10.95
CA SER A 842 5.98 -39.76 -10.90
C SER A 842 6.76 -40.18 -9.66
N GLU A 843 6.19 -41.13 -8.89
CA GLU A 843 6.79 -41.75 -7.72
C GLU A 843 6.87 -43.26 -7.96
N CYS A 844 8.09 -43.74 -8.12
CA CYS A 844 8.38 -45.19 -8.32
C CYS A 844 8.90 -45.85 -7.03
#